data_e0af9688a8ba0d7cb6547a3c98b02523
#
_entry.id   e0af9688a8ba0d7cb6547a3c98b02523
#
_cell.length_a   1.000
_cell.length_b   1.000
_cell.length_c   1.000
_cell.angle_alpha   90.00
_cell.angle_beta   90.00
_cell.angle_gamma   90.00
#
_symmetry.space_group_name_H-M   'P 1'
#
loop_
_entity.id
_entity.type
_entity.pdbx_description
1 polymer ?
#
loop_
_entity_poly.entity_id
_entity_poly.type
_entity_poly.pdbx_seq_one_letter_code
_entity_poly.pdbx_strand_id
1 'polypeptide(L)'
;MTDVIIVDEEGRSVVGKASTTPHDESIGYMESLYEALDYIGVPKEEQQEFGKNLETSIYTGTSMLNCVINMSGYKTGLITTRGFEDISAQGRGKQTFIGEQWSEITHMQYRKHRIPLVPRKLARGVTERIDMFGNVVIPIYEHDVEQAARELIVDEQCESIAIVFLQSFINDQHEKRAAEICRKVMQDAGRDIPIELSCEVAPTTREISRANSTIVQAYASDPARKQLFRIEDELKKIGYTSSLKTVLGYGGVTNIRYPRLFEAAMSGHVGGLMGAKYLGSVIGDNNIVCSDVGGTSFDAGVINSGVLPIDREPGFQGMYVNAPMLCITSIGAGTGTYIRIDPATNRIKLGPDSAGGTPGPTFMETGNTTPTINDCNLLLGILDENNYLGGKVHVNKQVSYELFKEKVADPLGMDVYEAAETCMELLNVMMREHMTHTLLVGYDIRDYVLLGYGGGGPLHLLPYAGDDPYKAVCTVPWAGGFSAWGGACMDYAHRRHKSISVIIDPAMSTEQAVAAVKPVVDIWNGLRDELYNELIEEGFKPEQIELTPVAYIRYWGQLEDLEVPSPVDSLDSQEDLDAVFTAFEDLYTKLFTLAAKPEGGTYHITEVAVVAKVATVKPRLIEHELADKNPPADACQGTRPLYRDGAWHDADIYKMENLLPGNEIDGLAVIQASNTTLFVPREWHVRIDKYNIYWMTRKGEE
;
A
#
# COMPACT_ATOMS: atom_id res chain seq x y z
N MET A 1 11.93 -9.75 0.85
CA MET A 1 13.07 -9.15 1.60
C MET A 1 12.50 -8.17 2.60
N THR A 2 13.18 -7.95 3.72
CA THR A 2 12.90 -6.88 4.68
C THR A 2 13.96 -5.81 4.47
N ASP A 3 13.52 -4.57 4.26
CA ASP A 3 14.38 -3.43 3.97
C ASP A 3 14.26 -2.42 5.11
N VAL A 4 15.38 -1.92 5.65
CA VAL A 4 15.42 -0.82 6.61
C VAL A 4 16.17 0.34 5.98
N ILE A 5 15.63 1.53 6.10
CA ILE A 5 16.36 2.76 5.78
C ILE A 5 16.59 3.55 7.07
N ILE A 6 17.81 3.94 7.30
CA ILE A 6 18.19 4.89 8.34
C ILE A 6 18.39 6.24 7.65
N VAL A 7 17.80 7.28 8.20
CA VAL A 7 17.98 8.67 7.73
C VAL A 7 18.46 9.51 8.91
N ASP A 8 19.53 10.26 8.73
CA ASP A 8 20.07 11.15 9.74
C ASP A 8 19.54 12.61 9.61
N GLU A 9 19.90 13.46 10.55
CA GLU A 9 19.46 14.87 10.62
C GLU A 9 19.93 15.69 9.40
N GLU A 10 21.04 15.31 8.78
CA GLU A 10 21.55 15.96 7.57
C GLU A 10 20.85 15.48 6.29
N GLY A 11 20.05 14.41 6.36
CA GLY A 11 19.34 13.81 5.24
C GLY A 11 20.11 12.69 4.51
N ARG A 12 21.27 12.27 5.07
CA ARG A 12 21.97 11.11 4.54
C ARG A 12 21.18 9.85 4.86
N SER A 13 21.09 8.95 3.90
CA SER A 13 20.33 7.72 4.06
C SER A 13 21.18 6.50 3.74
N VAL A 14 20.92 5.40 4.44
CA VAL A 14 21.52 4.09 4.18
C VAL A 14 20.43 3.02 4.22
N VAL A 15 20.50 2.07 3.31
CA VAL A 15 19.55 0.96 3.21
C VAL A 15 20.26 -0.33 3.65
N GLY A 16 19.68 -1.01 4.62
CA GLY A 16 20.02 -2.38 4.99
C GLY A 16 18.94 -3.34 4.51
N LYS A 17 19.33 -4.58 4.21
CA LYS A 17 18.45 -5.57 3.60
C LYS A 17 18.66 -6.97 4.18
N ALA A 18 17.58 -7.62 4.61
CA ALA A 18 17.63 -8.99 5.13
C ALA A 18 16.55 -9.88 4.51
N SER A 19 16.66 -11.17 4.73
CA SER A 19 15.60 -12.11 4.34
C SER A 19 14.35 -11.88 5.18
N THR A 20 13.18 -11.90 4.55
CA THR A 20 11.93 -11.84 5.29
C THR A 20 11.72 -13.12 6.09
N THR A 21 11.37 -12.98 7.37
CA THR A 21 11.09 -14.07 8.32
C THR A 21 9.62 -14.05 8.73
N PRO A 22 8.69 -14.64 7.95
CA PRO A 22 7.23 -14.47 8.13
C PRO A 22 6.70 -14.98 9.48
N HIS A 23 7.40 -15.92 10.13
CA HIS A 23 7.04 -16.46 11.43
C HIS A 23 7.36 -15.51 12.60
N ASP A 24 8.39 -14.68 12.40
CA ASP A 24 8.81 -13.63 13.33
C ASP A 24 9.51 -12.50 12.55
N GLU A 25 8.76 -11.44 12.25
CA GLU A 25 9.25 -10.32 11.44
C GLU A 25 10.33 -9.50 12.17
N SER A 26 10.45 -9.62 13.49
CA SER A 26 11.47 -8.92 14.26
C SER A 26 12.90 -9.36 13.91
N ILE A 27 13.08 -10.62 13.52
CA ILE A 27 14.39 -11.16 13.12
C ILE A 27 14.90 -10.42 11.88
N GLY A 28 14.13 -10.47 10.77
CA GLY A 28 14.52 -9.79 9.52
C GLY A 28 14.63 -8.27 9.69
N TYR A 29 13.78 -7.68 10.55
CA TYR A 29 13.86 -6.26 10.88
C TYR A 29 15.19 -5.90 11.53
N MET A 30 15.59 -6.62 12.59
CA MET A 30 16.85 -6.37 13.28
C MET A 30 18.08 -6.70 12.45
N GLU A 31 18.06 -7.77 11.68
CA GLU A 31 19.13 -8.12 10.73
C GLU A 31 19.36 -7.01 9.69
N SER A 32 18.28 -6.48 9.10
CA SER A 32 18.38 -5.38 8.14
C SER A 32 18.84 -4.07 8.79
N LEU A 33 18.45 -3.81 10.05
CA LEU A 33 18.94 -2.67 10.82
C LEU A 33 20.46 -2.79 11.06
N TYR A 34 20.92 -3.94 11.54
CA TYR A 34 22.35 -4.16 11.79
C TYR A 34 23.18 -4.08 10.51
N GLU A 35 22.67 -4.56 9.39
CA GLU A 35 23.33 -4.39 8.10
C GLU A 35 23.49 -2.92 7.71
N ALA A 36 22.43 -2.12 7.88
CA ALA A 36 22.50 -0.67 7.63
C ALA A 36 23.55 0.00 8.52
N LEU A 37 23.62 -0.39 9.81
CA LEU A 37 24.64 0.10 10.74
C LEU A 37 26.07 -0.30 10.34
N ASP A 38 26.26 -1.51 9.82
CA ASP A 38 27.54 -1.94 9.29
C ASP A 38 28.00 -1.08 8.10
N TYR A 39 27.07 -0.72 7.20
CA TYR A 39 27.40 0.15 6.05
C TYR A 39 27.81 1.56 6.45
N ILE A 40 27.29 2.11 7.54
CA ILE A 40 27.74 3.42 8.06
C ILE A 40 28.90 3.31 9.04
N GLY A 41 29.42 2.08 9.26
CA GLY A 41 30.62 1.84 10.06
C GLY A 41 30.42 1.93 11.58
N VAL A 42 29.22 1.72 12.09
CA VAL A 42 28.95 1.67 13.54
C VAL A 42 29.57 0.40 14.15
N PRO A 43 30.49 0.53 15.13
CA PRO A 43 31.10 -0.64 15.79
C PRO A 43 30.07 -1.58 16.42
N LYS A 44 30.33 -2.90 16.40
CA LYS A 44 29.37 -3.90 16.91
C LYS A 44 28.97 -3.67 18.38
N GLU A 45 29.89 -3.16 19.18
CA GLU A 45 29.61 -2.82 20.58
C GLU A 45 28.63 -1.67 20.72
N GLU A 46 28.71 -0.68 19.83
CA GLU A 46 27.83 0.50 19.83
C GLU A 46 26.46 0.19 19.22
N GLN A 47 26.35 -0.80 18.34
CA GLN A 47 25.08 -1.24 17.76
C GLN A 47 24.07 -1.69 18.84
N GLN A 48 24.55 -2.25 19.95
CA GLN A 48 23.71 -2.71 21.06
C GLN A 48 23.04 -1.58 21.86
N GLU A 49 23.47 -0.35 21.66
CA GLU A 49 22.91 0.85 22.28
C GLU A 49 22.40 1.88 21.26
N PHE A 50 22.42 1.53 19.97
CA PHE A 50 22.09 2.46 18.89
C PHE A 50 20.65 2.98 18.98
N GLY A 51 19.73 2.21 19.54
CA GLY A 51 18.33 2.61 19.75
C GLY A 51 18.18 3.92 20.54
N LYS A 52 19.17 4.30 21.36
CA LYS A 52 19.17 5.59 22.08
C LYS A 52 19.27 6.80 21.15
N ASN A 53 19.80 6.60 19.93
CA ASN A 53 19.97 7.64 18.92
C ASN A 53 18.79 7.69 17.94
N LEU A 54 17.84 6.73 18.02
CA LEU A 54 16.66 6.71 17.17
C LEU A 54 15.57 7.61 17.75
N GLU A 55 15.22 8.68 17.06
CA GLU A 55 14.09 9.54 17.39
C GLU A 55 12.77 8.83 17.13
N THR A 56 12.65 8.17 15.98
CA THR A 56 11.45 7.44 15.58
C THR A 56 11.79 6.19 14.79
N SER A 57 10.95 5.18 14.92
CA SER A 57 11.00 3.96 14.11
C SER A 57 9.60 3.70 13.54
N ILE A 58 9.52 3.51 12.21
CA ILE A 58 8.28 3.34 11.49
C ILE A 58 8.33 2.01 10.75
N TYR A 59 7.35 1.16 10.99
CA TYR A 59 7.15 -0.09 10.28
C TYR A 59 6.15 0.11 9.13
N THR A 60 6.54 -0.31 7.94
CA THR A 60 5.66 -0.46 6.79
C THR A 60 5.64 -1.92 6.36
N GLY A 61 4.49 -2.56 6.31
CA GLY A 61 4.48 -3.98 5.97
C GLY A 61 3.09 -4.57 5.85
N THR A 62 3.07 -5.87 5.62
CA THR A 62 1.86 -6.63 5.27
C THR A 62 1.47 -7.66 6.33
N SER A 63 1.88 -7.48 7.60
CA SER A 63 1.60 -8.44 8.67
C SER A 63 0.13 -8.83 8.77
N MET A 64 -0.78 -7.84 8.73
CA MET A 64 -2.21 -8.09 8.76
C MET A 64 -2.71 -8.73 7.47
N LEU A 65 -2.25 -8.27 6.31
CA LEU A 65 -2.57 -8.87 5.02
C LEU A 65 -2.15 -10.34 4.99
N ASN A 66 -0.95 -10.64 5.45
CA ASN A 66 -0.42 -12.01 5.54
C ASN A 66 -1.26 -12.88 6.49
N CYS A 67 -1.73 -12.32 7.61
CA CYS A 67 -2.62 -13.01 8.54
C CYS A 67 -3.93 -13.43 7.84
N VAL A 68 -4.51 -12.55 7.01
CA VAL A 68 -5.74 -12.85 6.25
C VAL A 68 -5.48 -13.84 5.12
N ILE A 69 -4.40 -13.69 4.35
CA ILE A 69 -4.03 -14.61 3.25
C ILE A 69 -3.79 -16.02 3.76
N ASN A 70 -3.03 -16.15 4.84
CA ASN A 70 -2.64 -17.45 5.40
C ASN A 70 -3.70 -18.04 6.31
N MET A 71 -4.85 -17.37 6.47
CA MET A 71 -5.94 -17.81 7.37
C MET A 71 -5.44 -18.09 8.80
N SER A 72 -4.50 -17.29 9.31
CA SER A 72 -3.81 -17.48 10.58
C SER A 72 -4.28 -16.53 11.71
N GLY A 73 -5.44 -15.91 11.54
CA GLY A 73 -6.04 -15.02 12.54
C GLY A 73 -6.78 -15.77 13.65
N TYR A 74 -7.43 -15.01 14.52
CA TYR A 74 -8.21 -15.55 15.63
C TYR A 74 -9.44 -16.32 15.14
N LYS A 75 -9.84 -17.35 15.88
CA LYS A 75 -11.16 -17.98 15.72
C LYS A 75 -12.23 -16.97 16.15
N THR A 76 -12.78 -16.25 15.17
CA THR A 76 -13.69 -15.12 15.39
C THR A 76 -15.15 -15.55 15.35
N GLY A 77 -15.93 -15.12 16.32
CA GLY A 77 -17.40 -15.24 16.33
C GLY A 77 -18.06 -13.96 15.80
N LEU A 78 -19.16 -14.10 15.07
CA LEU A 78 -19.98 -12.99 14.58
C LEU A 78 -21.34 -12.99 15.25
N ILE A 79 -21.72 -11.85 15.84
CA ILE A 79 -23.08 -11.58 16.32
C ILE A 79 -23.67 -10.50 15.41
N THR A 80 -24.80 -10.80 14.77
CA THR A 80 -25.43 -9.90 13.79
C THR A 80 -26.93 -9.87 13.93
N THR A 81 -27.61 -8.94 13.24
CA THR A 81 -29.06 -8.91 13.14
C THR A 81 -29.59 -10.23 12.57
N ARG A 82 -30.59 -10.84 13.19
CA ARG A 82 -31.19 -12.10 12.75
C ARG A 82 -31.64 -12.02 11.29
N GLY A 83 -31.24 -13.04 10.49
CA GLY A 83 -31.46 -13.12 9.05
C GLY A 83 -30.35 -12.53 8.20
N PHE A 84 -29.28 -12.00 8.82
CA PHE A 84 -28.10 -11.44 8.15
C PHE A 84 -26.79 -12.22 8.45
N GLU A 85 -26.90 -13.43 8.98
CA GLU A 85 -25.74 -14.25 9.37
C GLU A 85 -24.87 -14.66 8.19
N ASP A 86 -25.39 -14.58 6.97
CA ASP A 86 -24.66 -14.92 5.73
C ASP A 86 -24.08 -13.68 5.01
N ILE A 87 -24.17 -12.50 5.59
CA ILE A 87 -23.84 -11.23 4.95
C ILE A 87 -22.42 -11.19 4.38
N SER A 88 -21.46 -11.73 5.11
CA SER A 88 -20.04 -11.78 4.69
C SER A 88 -19.81 -12.77 3.55
N ALA A 89 -20.56 -13.85 3.48
CA ALA A 89 -20.42 -14.89 2.46
C ALA A 89 -21.13 -14.51 1.16
N GLN A 90 -22.29 -13.88 1.23
CA GLN A 90 -23.09 -13.53 0.06
C GLN A 90 -22.56 -12.29 -0.66
N GLY A 91 -22.04 -11.30 0.09
CA GLY A 91 -21.44 -10.07 -0.45
C GLY A 91 -22.35 -9.28 -1.41
N ARG A 92 -23.65 -9.57 -1.46
CA ARG A 92 -24.64 -9.03 -2.43
C ARG A 92 -24.22 -9.16 -3.90
N GLY A 93 -23.41 -10.14 -4.24
CA GLY A 93 -22.84 -10.32 -5.59
C GLY A 93 -21.73 -9.32 -5.95
N LYS A 94 -21.62 -8.17 -5.28
CA LYS A 94 -20.61 -7.15 -5.53
C LYS A 94 -19.18 -7.69 -5.31
N GLN A 95 -18.98 -8.49 -4.28
CA GLN A 95 -17.66 -9.05 -3.95
C GLN A 95 -17.22 -10.20 -4.86
N THR A 96 -18.11 -10.75 -5.68
CA THR A 96 -17.84 -11.95 -6.50
C THR A 96 -16.72 -11.76 -7.49
N PHE A 97 -16.47 -10.53 -7.90
CA PHE A 97 -15.54 -10.17 -8.99
C PHE A 97 -14.31 -9.40 -8.52
N ILE A 98 -14.14 -9.19 -7.21
CA ILE A 98 -13.00 -8.43 -6.69
C ILE A 98 -11.71 -9.21 -6.93
N GLY A 99 -10.76 -8.59 -7.66
CA GLY A 99 -9.46 -9.18 -7.94
C GLY A 99 -9.45 -10.25 -9.04
N GLU A 100 -10.58 -10.53 -9.67
CA GLU A 100 -10.67 -11.49 -10.77
C GLU A 100 -10.35 -10.80 -12.12
N GLN A 101 -9.63 -11.50 -12.97
CA GLN A 101 -9.38 -11.03 -14.34
C GLN A 101 -10.63 -11.22 -15.20
N TRP A 102 -10.77 -10.40 -16.25
CA TRP A 102 -11.91 -10.50 -17.17
C TRP A 102 -12.10 -11.92 -17.76
N SER A 103 -11.01 -12.59 -18.10
CA SER A 103 -11.00 -13.97 -18.56
C SER A 103 -11.58 -14.96 -17.54
N GLU A 104 -11.38 -14.72 -16.26
CA GLU A 104 -11.88 -15.55 -15.16
C GLU A 104 -13.35 -15.23 -14.88
N ILE A 105 -13.73 -13.96 -14.93
CA ILE A 105 -15.12 -13.50 -14.74
C ILE A 105 -16.07 -14.15 -15.77
N THR A 106 -15.62 -14.30 -17.01
CA THR A 106 -16.43 -14.87 -18.10
C THR A 106 -16.54 -16.40 -18.08
N HIS A 107 -15.72 -17.09 -17.27
CA HIS A 107 -15.71 -18.54 -17.19
C HIS A 107 -16.09 -19.05 -15.81
N MET A 108 -17.31 -19.57 -15.67
CA MET A 108 -17.86 -20.09 -14.40
C MET A 108 -16.98 -21.11 -13.69
N GLN A 109 -16.21 -21.89 -14.44
CA GLN A 109 -15.31 -22.92 -13.89
C GLN A 109 -14.17 -22.37 -13.02
N TYR A 110 -13.79 -21.09 -13.21
CA TYR A 110 -12.76 -20.42 -12.40
C TYR A 110 -13.34 -19.76 -11.15
N ARG A 111 -14.65 -19.62 -11.06
CA ARG A 111 -15.30 -19.03 -9.89
C ARG A 111 -15.14 -19.95 -8.67
N LYS A 112 -14.34 -19.49 -7.73
CA LYS A 112 -14.20 -20.12 -6.42
C LYS A 112 -14.97 -19.30 -5.40
N HIS A 113 -15.85 -19.95 -4.64
CA HIS A 113 -16.39 -19.32 -3.45
C HIS A 113 -15.24 -19.07 -2.49
N ARG A 114 -15.10 -17.85 -2.05
CA ARG A 114 -14.12 -17.48 -1.04
C ARG A 114 -14.46 -18.20 0.27
N ILE A 115 -13.43 -18.67 0.97
CA ILE A 115 -13.57 -19.16 2.34
C ILE A 115 -13.75 -17.93 3.25
N PRO A 116 -14.91 -17.77 3.91
CA PRO A 116 -15.12 -16.61 4.77
C PRO A 116 -14.22 -16.67 6.01
N LEU A 117 -13.74 -15.52 6.49
CA LEU A 117 -12.94 -15.43 7.71
C LEU A 117 -13.71 -15.93 8.93
N VAL A 118 -15.02 -15.66 8.96
CA VAL A 118 -15.94 -16.22 9.96
C VAL A 118 -16.83 -17.26 9.28
N PRO A 119 -16.61 -18.57 9.52
CA PRO A 119 -17.48 -19.62 9.00
C PRO A 119 -18.93 -19.46 9.51
N ARG A 120 -19.94 -19.84 8.68
CA ARG A 120 -21.36 -19.72 9.03
C ARG A 120 -21.72 -20.29 10.40
N LYS A 121 -21.07 -21.39 10.79
CA LYS A 121 -21.28 -22.02 12.11
C LYS A 121 -20.88 -21.14 13.30
N LEU A 122 -20.06 -20.10 13.09
CA LEU A 122 -19.63 -19.15 14.10
C LEU A 122 -20.37 -17.79 13.99
N ALA A 123 -21.43 -17.71 13.19
CA ALA A 123 -22.31 -16.54 13.09
C ALA A 123 -23.63 -16.81 13.81
N ARG A 124 -24.07 -15.85 14.64
CA ARG A 124 -25.30 -15.90 15.41
C ARG A 124 -26.16 -14.67 15.15
N GLY A 125 -27.44 -14.90 14.89
CA GLY A 125 -28.43 -13.85 14.68
C GLY A 125 -29.17 -13.50 15.96
N VAL A 126 -29.22 -12.23 16.28
CA VAL A 126 -29.94 -11.65 17.43
C VAL A 126 -31.18 -10.92 16.94
N THR A 127 -32.30 -11.09 17.66
CA THR A 127 -33.53 -10.38 17.38
C THR A 127 -33.39 -8.93 17.84
N GLU A 128 -33.25 -8.03 16.90
CA GLU A 128 -33.17 -6.58 17.07
C GLU A 128 -33.46 -5.88 15.73
N ARG A 129 -33.86 -4.60 15.75
CA ARG A 129 -33.92 -3.79 14.52
C ARG A 129 -33.89 -2.30 14.83
N ILE A 130 -32.98 -1.60 14.15
CA ILE A 130 -32.99 -0.15 14.01
C ILE A 130 -33.33 0.18 12.55
N ASP A 131 -34.18 1.19 12.32
CA ASP A 131 -34.52 1.64 10.98
C ASP A 131 -33.49 2.63 10.39
N MET A 132 -33.68 3.02 9.13
CA MET A 132 -32.80 3.94 8.44
C MET A 132 -32.81 5.39 9.01
N PHE A 133 -33.69 5.70 9.93
CA PHE A 133 -33.75 6.98 10.63
C PHE A 133 -33.19 6.93 12.05
N GLY A 134 -32.71 5.74 12.47
CA GLY A 134 -32.13 5.50 13.80
C GLY A 134 -33.18 5.16 14.87
N ASN A 135 -34.46 4.95 14.51
CA ASN A 135 -35.48 4.55 15.46
C ASN A 135 -35.40 3.07 15.77
N VAL A 136 -35.63 2.70 17.02
CA VAL A 136 -35.76 1.31 17.44
C VAL A 136 -37.13 0.77 17.00
N VAL A 137 -37.12 -0.14 16.02
CA VAL A 137 -38.30 -0.85 15.52
C VAL A 137 -38.56 -2.12 16.33
N ILE A 138 -37.46 -2.87 16.62
CA ILE A 138 -37.51 -4.05 17.49
C ILE A 138 -36.43 -3.84 18.55
N PRO A 139 -36.80 -3.76 19.83
CA PRO A 139 -35.83 -3.71 20.92
C PRO A 139 -34.90 -4.92 20.88
N ILE A 140 -33.66 -4.76 21.34
CA ILE A 140 -32.70 -5.86 21.41
C ILE A 140 -33.21 -6.94 22.39
N TYR A 141 -33.22 -8.19 21.95
CA TYR A 141 -33.54 -9.34 22.78
C TYR A 141 -32.29 -9.79 23.52
N GLU A 142 -32.09 -9.33 24.75
CA GLU A 142 -30.88 -9.59 25.56
C GLU A 142 -30.63 -11.07 25.77
N HIS A 143 -31.70 -11.91 25.87
CA HIS A 143 -31.57 -13.35 25.96
C HIS A 143 -30.90 -13.96 24.71
N ASP A 144 -31.26 -13.48 23.52
CA ASP A 144 -30.59 -13.94 22.25
C ASP A 144 -29.10 -13.58 22.24
N VAL A 145 -28.76 -12.39 22.77
CA VAL A 145 -27.36 -11.97 22.88
C VAL A 145 -26.60 -12.83 23.88
N GLU A 146 -27.18 -13.09 25.07
CA GLU A 146 -26.55 -13.92 26.09
C GLU A 146 -26.32 -15.35 25.57
N GLN A 147 -27.31 -15.92 24.89
CA GLN A 147 -27.18 -17.24 24.29
C GLN A 147 -26.08 -17.26 23.22
N ALA A 148 -26.10 -16.30 22.29
CA ALA A 148 -25.07 -16.17 21.26
C ALA A 148 -23.66 -16.03 21.85
N ALA A 149 -23.52 -15.20 22.88
CA ALA A 149 -22.24 -15.01 23.58
C ALA A 149 -21.77 -16.29 24.25
N ARG A 150 -22.65 -17.04 24.96
CA ARG A 150 -22.30 -18.33 25.58
C ARG A 150 -21.85 -19.34 24.55
N GLU A 151 -22.63 -19.51 23.46
CA GLU A 151 -22.31 -20.45 22.39
C GLU A 151 -20.95 -20.12 21.76
N LEU A 152 -20.67 -18.84 21.43
CA LEU A 152 -19.43 -18.45 20.75
C LEU A 152 -18.23 -18.44 21.71
N ILE A 153 -18.38 -17.85 22.89
CA ILE A 153 -17.28 -17.63 23.85
C ILE A 153 -16.96 -18.90 24.62
N VAL A 154 -17.99 -19.60 25.12
CA VAL A 154 -17.82 -20.76 26.01
C VAL A 154 -17.78 -22.08 25.23
N ASP A 155 -18.75 -22.34 24.37
CA ASP A 155 -18.86 -23.64 23.70
C ASP A 155 -17.91 -23.74 22.51
N GLU A 156 -17.92 -22.75 21.63
CA GLU A 156 -17.05 -22.72 20.45
C GLU A 156 -15.61 -22.23 20.75
N GLN A 157 -15.35 -21.67 21.91
CA GLN A 157 -14.03 -21.15 22.32
C GLN A 157 -13.47 -20.11 21.31
N CYS A 158 -14.31 -19.20 20.82
CA CYS A 158 -13.85 -18.11 19.98
C CYS A 158 -12.81 -17.24 20.72
N GLU A 159 -11.83 -16.75 19.97
CA GLU A 159 -10.71 -15.92 20.47
C GLU A 159 -10.99 -14.41 20.29
N SER A 160 -12.02 -14.06 19.52
CA SER A 160 -12.53 -12.70 19.35
C SER A 160 -14.00 -12.72 18.95
N ILE A 161 -14.70 -11.61 19.17
CA ILE A 161 -16.11 -11.42 18.77
C ILE A 161 -16.24 -10.14 17.94
N ALA A 162 -16.89 -10.24 16.79
CA ALA A 162 -17.37 -9.11 16.00
C ALA A 162 -18.89 -8.93 16.20
N ILE A 163 -19.34 -7.73 16.54
CA ILE A 163 -20.77 -7.38 16.67
C ILE A 163 -21.11 -6.42 15.54
N VAL A 164 -22.05 -6.81 14.68
CA VAL A 164 -22.44 -6.05 13.49
C VAL A 164 -23.95 -6.05 13.36
N PHE A 165 -24.60 -4.96 13.78
CA PHE A 165 -26.05 -4.79 13.59
C PHE A 165 -26.36 -3.80 12.47
N LEU A 166 -27.52 -3.97 11.86
CA LEU A 166 -27.98 -3.07 10.81
C LEU A 166 -28.24 -1.67 11.38
N GLN A 167 -27.83 -0.63 10.62
CA GLN A 167 -28.00 0.79 10.98
C GLN A 167 -27.31 1.24 12.30
N SER A 168 -26.41 0.43 12.85
CA SER A 168 -25.66 0.77 14.07
C SER A 168 -24.79 2.02 13.94
N PHE A 169 -24.40 2.40 12.71
CA PHE A 169 -23.68 3.64 12.45
C PHE A 169 -24.53 4.92 12.69
N ILE A 170 -25.87 4.81 12.70
CA ILE A 170 -26.80 5.88 13.04
C ILE A 170 -27.13 5.84 14.53
N ASN A 171 -27.45 4.65 15.05
CA ASN A 171 -27.81 4.44 16.45
C ASN A 171 -27.15 3.18 16.99
N ASP A 172 -26.14 3.36 17.82
CA ASP A 172 -25.23 2.34 18.33
C ASP A 172 -25.70 1.62 19.60
N GLN A 173 -26.88 2.02 20.15
CA GLN A 173 -27.33 1.53 21.45
C GLN A 173 -27.44 0.00 21.55
N HIS A 174 -27.81 -0.69 20.44
CA HIS A 174 -27.94 -2.14 20.44
C HIS A 174 -26.58 -2.83 20.43
N GLU A 175 -25.61 -2.34 19.66
CA GLU A 175 -24.25 -2.91 19.67
C GLU A 175 -23.56 -2.69 21.02
N LYS A 176 -23.68 -1.49 21.60
CA LYS A 176 -23.13 -1.20 22.95
C LYS A 176 -23.75 -2.10 23.99
N ARG A 177 -25.09 -2.27 23.95
CA ARG A 177 -25.78 -3.17 24.89
C ARG A 177 -25.36 -4.63 24.71
N ALA A 178 -25.22 -5.10 23.48
CA ALA A 178 -24.75 -6.44 23.20
C ALA A 178 -23.31 -6.65 23.70
N ALA A 179 -22.43 -5.68 23.55
CA ALA A 179 -21.07 -5.73 24.07
C ALA A 179 -21.02 -5.84 25.61
N GLU A 180 -21.87 -5.10 26.31
CA GLU A 180 -21.99 -5.21 27.78
C GLU A 180 -22.37 -6.65 28.22
N ILE A 181 -23.35 -7.25 27.53
CA ILE A 181 -23.78 -8.63 27.81
C ILE A 181 -22.65 -9.63 27.48
N CYS A 182 -21.96 -9.47 26.37
CA CYS A 182 -20.82 -10.31 26.02
C CYS A 182 -19.69 -10.20 27.05
N ARG A 183 -19.34 -8.99 27.51
CA ARG A 183 -18.34 -8.77 28.57
C ARG A 183 -18.71 -9.46 29.86
N LYS A 184 -20.01 -9.46 30.24
CA LYS A 184 -20.49 -10.19 31.42
C LYS A 184 -20.32 -11.70 31.26
N VAL A 185 -20.69 -12.27 30.10
CA VAL A 185 -20.49 -13.71 29.81
C VAL A 185 -19.01 -14.07 29.85
N MET A 186 -18.12 -13.20 29.34
CA MET A 186 -16.67 -13.39 29.41
C MET A 186 -16.17 -13.44 30.85
N GLN A 187 -16.60 -12.48 31.70
CA GLN A 187 -16.21 -12.44 33.11
C GLN A 187 -16.67 -13.71 33.84
N ASP A 188 -17.93 -14.13 33.64
CA ASP A 188 -18.51 -15.35 34.22
C ASP A 188 -17.74 -16.62 33.79
N ALA A 189 -17.19 -16.62 32.55
CA ALA A 189 -16.41 -17.71 31.98
C ALA A 189 -14.91 -17.63 32.31
N GLY A 190 -14.43 -16.58 32.98
CA GLY A 190 -13.02 -16.34 33.28
C GLY A 190 -12.18 -16.14 32.00
N ARG A 191 -12.75 -15.57 30.93
CA ARG A 191 -12.09 -15.29 29.66
C ARG A 191 -11.93 -13.78 29.44
N ASP A 192 -10.88 -13.43 28.72
CA ASP A 192 -10.63 -12.06 28.27
C ASP A 192 -10.27 -12.09 26.78
N ILE A 193 -11.21 -11.71 25.92
CA ILE A 193 -11.06 -11.70 24.47
C ILE A 193 -11.55 -10.38 23.88
N PRO A 194 -10.99 -9.90 22.77
CA PRO A 194 -11.44 -8.67 22.13
C PRO A 194 -12.87 -8.78 21.60
N ILE A 195 -13.63 -7.70 21.77
CA ILE A 195 -14.97 -7.50 21.20
C ILE A 195 -14.95 -6.24 20.37
N GLU A 196 -15.19 -6.38 19.07
CA GLU A 196 -15.17 -5.30 18.11
C GLU A 196 -16.60 -4.93 17.68
N LEU A 197 -16.92 -3.63 17.72
CA LEU A 197 -18.24 -3.10 17.37
C LEU A 197 -18.18 -2.40 16.01
N SER A 198 -19.15 -2.70 15.14
CA SER A 198 -19.15 -2.11 13.80
C SER A 198 -19.40 -0.59 13.81
N CYS A 199 -20.09 -0.08 14.81
CA CYS A 199 -20.32 1.35 15.01
C CYS A 199 -19.06 2.12 15.44
N GLU A 200 -18.02 1.43 15.96
CA GLU A 200 -16.73 2.01 16.36
C GLU A 200 -15.65 1.79 15.28
N VAL A 201 -15.64 0.60 14.68
CA VAL A 201 -14.63 0.24 13.66
C VAL A 201 -14.87 0.99 12.35
N ALA A 202 -16.11 1.02 11.84
CA ALA A 202 -16.43 1.60 10.55
C ALA A 202 -17.87 2.20 10.54
N PRO A 203 -18.11 3.39 11.14
CA PRO A 203 -19.44 3.97 11.27
C PRO A 203 -20.02 4.53 9.95
N THR A 204 -20.19 3.66 8.95
CA THR A 204 -20.63 4.04 7.60
C THR A 204 -21.88 3.30 7.14
N THR A 205 -22.56 3.84 6.13
CA THR A 205 -23.81 3.29 5.57
C THR A 205 -23.66 1.94 4.88
N ARG A 206 -22.45 1.55 4.50
CA ARG A 206 -22.18 0.37 3.65
C ARG A 206 -22.07 -0.88 4.52
N GLU A 207 -23.18 -1.53 4.81
CA GLU A 207 -23.26 -2.62 5.79
C GLU A 207 -22.33 -3.81 5.49
N ILE A 208 -22.08 -4.18 4.21
CA ILE A 208 -21.19 -5.28 3.86
C ILE A 208 -19.73 -4.91 4.19
N SER A 209 -19.29 -3.74 3.75
CA SER A 209 -17.94 -3.26 3.98
C SER A 209 -17.69 -2.97 5.45
N ARG A 210 -18.72 -2.46 6.17
CA ARG A 210 -18.68 -2.29 7.63
C ARG A 210 -18.51 -3.64 8.33
N ALA A 211 -19.30 -4.66 7.94
CA ALA A 211 -19.20 -6.00 8.49
C ALA A 211 -17.82 -6.60 8.24
N ASN A 212 -17.33 -6.52 7.00
CA ASN A 212 -16.01 -7.03 6.64
C ASN A 212 -14.88 -6.33 7.41
N SER A 213 -14.92 -5.00 7.55
CA SER A 213 -13.93 -4.25 8.32
C SER A 213 -13.89 -4.69 9.78
N THR A 214 -15.08 -4.86 10.40
CA THR A 214 -15.18 -5.32 11.77
C THR A 214 -14.69 -6.75 11.93
N ILE A 215 -15.00 -7.63 10.96
CA ILE A 215 -14.50 -9.00 10.96
C ILE A 215 -12.96 -9.02 10.78
N VAL A 216 -12.40 -8.24 9.85
CA VAL A 216 -10.95 -8.16 9.65
C VAL A 216 -10.25 -7.62 10.90
N GLN A 217 -10.81 -6.58 11.53
CA GLN A 217 -10.31 -6.02 12.79
C GLN A 217 -10.29 -7.10 13.88
N ALA A 218 -11.39 -7.79 14.12
CA ALA A 218 -11.51 -8.84 15.14
C ALA A 218 -10.64 -10.07 14.84
N TYR A 219 -10.45 -10.40 13.54
CA TYR A 219 -9.70 -11.57 13.11
C TYR A 219 -8.19 -11.38 13.12
N ALA A 220 -7.70 -10.23 12.63
CA ALA A 220 -6.31 -10.06 12.26
C ALA A 220 -5.55 -8.99 13.06
N SER A 221 -6.22 -8.04 13.74
CA SER A 221 -5.54 -6.91 14.37
C SER A 221 -4.64 -7.33 15.52
N ASP A 222 -5.12 -8.15 16.44
CA ASP A 222 -4.30 -8.60 17.57
C ASP A 222 -3.16 -9.53 17.16
N PRO A 223 -3.35 -10.54 16.29
CA PRO A 223 -2.23 -11.31 15.74
C PRO A 223 -1.16 -10.44 15.07
N ALA A 224 -1.55 -9.45 14.26
CA ALA A 224 -0.61 -8.52 13.63
C ALA A 224 0.09 -7.63 14.68
N ARG A 225 -0.67 -7.09 15.64
CA ARG A 225 -0.13 -6.25 16.73
C ARG A 225 0.93 -6.98 17.55
N LYS A 226 0.76 -8.27 17.79
CA LYS A 226 1.77 -9.10 18.47
C LYS A 226 3.10 -9.16 17.72
N GLN A 227 3.09 -9.19 16.39
CA GLN A 227 4.32 -9.11 15.60
C GLN A 227 4.98 -7.73 15.75
N LEU A 228 4.19 -6.66 15.70
CA LEU A 228 4.71 -5.30 15.89
C LEU A 228 5.29 -5.08 17.29
N PHE A 229 4.68 -5.66 18.31
CA PHE A 229 5.24 -5.61 19.67
C PHE A 229 6.57 -6.34 19.79
N ARG A 230 6.77 -7.47 19.10
CA ARG A 230 8.07 -8.15 19.06
C ARG A 230 9.16 -7.25 18.47
N ILE A 231 8.86 -6.54 17.37
CA ILE A 231 9.80 -5.57 16.79
C ILE A 231 10.12 -4.46 17.80
N GLU A 232 9.10 -3.88 18.44
CA GLU A 232 9.29 -2.84 19.44
C GLU A 232 10.12 -3.34 20.64
N ASP A 233 9.90 -4.56 21.08
CA ASP A 233 10.65 -5.17 22.19
C ASP A 233 12.13 -5.40 21.84
N GLU A 234 12.43 -5.82 20.60
CA GLU A 234 13.83 -5.93 20.12
C GLU A 234 14.50 -4.56 20.05
N LEU A 235 13.79 -3.54 19.53
CA LEU A 235 14.29 -2.16 19.52
C LEU A 235 14.57 -1.62 20.94
N LYS A 236 13.72 -1.93 21.92
CA LYS A 236 13.94 -1.56 23.32
C LYS A 236 15.20 -2.19 23.92
N LYS A 237 15.56 -3.41 23.52
CA LYS A 237 16.80 -4.06 23.97
C LYS A 237 18.05 -3.29 23.57
N ILE A 238 18.01 -2.61 22.42
CA ILE A 238 19.12 -1.75 21.96
C ILE A 238 18.97 -0.28 22.40
N GLY A 239 18.03 0.00 23.33
CA GLY A 239 17.89 1.31 23.98
C GLY A 239 16.86 2.26 23.37
N TYR A 240 16.03 1.82 22.42
CA TYR A 240 14.93 2.64 21.87
C TYR A 240 13.87 2.93 22.94
N THR A 241 13.51 4.20 23.13
CA THR A 241 12.62 4.64 24.23
C THR A 241 11.23 5.05 23.76
N SER A 242 11.06 5.34 22.47
CA SER A 242 9.76 5.71 21.91
C SER A 242 8.94 4.48 21.53
N SER A 243 7.69 4.68 21.12
CA SER A 243 6.86 3.62 20.55
C SER A 243 7.15 3.40 19.08
N LEU A 244 7.15 2.14 18.65
CA LEU A 244 7.13 1.80 17.24
C LEU A 244 5.86 2.36 16.58
N LYS A 245 6.01 2.91 15.39
CA LYS A 245 4.90 3.45 14.59
C LYS A 245 4.64 2.56 13.38
N THR A 246 3.44 2.67 12.81
CA THR A 246 3.06 1.99 11.55
C THR A 246 2.37 2.96 10.62
N VAL A 247 2.31 2.61 9.34
CA VAL A 247 1.68 3.42 8.28
C VAL A 247 0.24 2.98 8.07
N LEU A 248 -0.65 3.95 7.92
CA LEU A 248 -2.07 3.73 7.59
C LEU A 248 -2.30 3.81 6.08
N GLY A 249 -3.31 3.11 5.59
CA GLY A 249 -3.62 2.98 4.17
C GLY A 249 -3.84 4.29 3.41
N TYR A 250 -4.19 5.36 4.11
CA TYR A 250 -4.39 6.70 3.54
C TYR A 250 -3.17 7.63 3.61
N GLY A 251 -2.01 7.13 4.04
CA GLY A 251 -0.76 7.90 4.03
C GLY A 251 -0.48 8.68 5.31
N GLY A 252 -0.94 8.21 6.45
CA GLY A 252 -0.58 8.72 7.78
C GLY A 252 0.26 7.71 8.56
N VAL A 253 1.06 8.19 9.51
CA VAL A 253 1.77 7.36 10.49
C VAL A 253 1.02 7.38 11.81
N THR A 254 0.96 6.25 12.51
CA THR A 254 0.33 6.13 13.82
C THR A 254 1.11 5.21 14.75
N ASN A 255 0.77 5.21 16.04
CA ASN A 255 1.29 4.27 17.03
C ASN A 255 0.75 2.85 16.75
N ILE A 256 1.58 1.80 16.96
CA ILE A 256 1.13 0.41 16.81
C ILE A 256 0.01 -0.01 17.78
N ARG A 257 -0.27 0.82 18.80
CA ARG A 257 -1.38 0.65 19.75
C ARG A 257 -2.71 1.24 19.25
N TYR A 258 -2.68 1.86 18.07
CA TYR A 258 -3.87 2.44 17.44
C TYR A 258 -5.03 1.42 17.41
N PRO A 259 -6.24 1.80 17.88
CA PRO A 259 -7.33 0.84 18.04
C PRO A 259 -7.76 0.19 16.73
N ARG A 260 -7.85 0.97 15.65
CA ARG A 260 -8.31 0.50 14.32
C ARG A 260 -7.14 0.08 13.44
N LEU A 261 -6.34 -0.89 13.91
CA LEU A 261 -5.13 -1.33 13.22
C LEU A 261 -5.43 -1.91 11.81
N PHE A 262 -6.67 -2.34 11.52
CA PHE A 262 -7.05 -2.81 10.19
C PHE A 262 -6.84 -1.76 9.09
N GLU A 263 -6.82 -0.46 9.43
CA GLU A 263 -6.47 0.61 8.49
C GLU A 263 -5.00 0.59 8.04
N ALA A 264 -4.14 -0.17 8.73
CA ALA A 264 -2.73 -0.39 8.35
C ALA A 264 -2.52 -1.65 7.48
N ALA A 265 -3.60 -2.35 7.09
CA ALA A 265 -3.52 -3.65 6.42
C ALA A 265 -2.76 -3.64 5.08
N MET A 266 -2.68 -2.50 4.41
CA MET A 266 -2.01 -2.31 3.11
C MET A 266 -0.87 -1.29 3.18
N SER A 267 -0.20 -1.16 4.32
CA SER A 267 0.78 -0.09 4.58
C SER A 267 2.05 -0.14 3.72
N GLY A 268 2.46 -1.32 3.26
CA GLY A 268 3.72 -1.48 2.52
C GLY A 268 3.81 -0.63 1.24
N HIS A 269 2.78 -0.64 0.42
CA HIS A 269 2.75 0.07 -0.87
C HIS A 269 2.52 1.58 -0.71
N VAL A 270 1.86 1.99 0.38
CA VAL A 270 1.56 3.40 0.68
C VAL A 270 2.84 4.22 0.85
N GLY A 271 3.87 3.62 1.45
CA GLY A 271 5.17 4.27 1.63
C GLY A 271 5.74 4.81 0.33
N GLY A 272 5.76 4.00 -0.72
CA GLY A 272 6.27 4.41 -2.03
C GLY A 272 5.54 5.61 -2.63
N LEU A 273 4.20 5.62 -2.60
CA LEU A 273 3.39 6.74 -3.10
C LEU A 273 3.61 8.03 -2.31
N MET A 274 3.69 7.93 -0.99
CA MET A 274 3.94 9.10 -0.14
C MET A 274 5.36 9.64 -0.31
N GLY A 275 6.35 8.76 -0.48
CA GLY A 275 7.71 9.13 -0.86
C GLY A 275 7.75 9.84 -2.21
N ALA A 276 7.04 9.32 -3.22
CA ALA A 276 6.94 9.95 -4.53
C ALA A 276 6.26 11.32 -4.47
N LYS A 277 5.20 11.47 -3.68
CA LYS A 277 4.54 12.77 -3.45
C LYS A 277 5.50 13.79 -2.81
N TYR A 278 6.26 13.35 -1.82
CA TYR A 278 7.26 14.21 -1.18
C TYR A 278 8.40 14.57 -2.15
N LEU A 279 8.94 13.58 -2.87
CA LEU A 279 9.95 13.79 -3.90
C LEU A 279 9.46 14.78 -4.96
N GLY A 280 8.24 14.61 -5.46
CA GLY A 280 7.60 15.51 -6.42
C GLY A 280 7.56 16.97 -5.94
N SER A 281 7.23 17.17 -4.66
CA SER A 281 7.23 18.53 -4.07
C SER A 281 8.61 19.17 -4.04
N VAL A 282 9.69 18.39 -3.91
CA VAL A 282 11.07 18.87 -3.89
C VAL A 282 11.57 19.16 -5.31
N ILE A 283 11.29 18.29 -6.28
CA ILE A 283 11.72 18.47 -7.67
C ILE A 283 10.82 19.45 -8.46
N GLY A 284 9.70 19.89 -7.86
CA GLY A 284 8.76 20.82 -8.48
C GLY A 284 7.84 20.18 -9.52
N ASP A 285 7.63 18.85 -9.47
CA ASP A 285 6.70 18.14 -10.33
C ASP A 285 5.60 17.43 -9.53
N ASN A 286 4.36 17.73 -9.84
CA ASN A 286 3.19 17.25 -9.11
C ASN A 286 2.42 16.13 -9.85
N ASN A 287 2.89 15.75 -11.05
CA ASN A 287 2.29 14.67 -11.85
C ASN A 287 3.28 13.52 -11.95
N ILE A 288 3.03 12.44 -11.22
CA ILE A 288 3.97 11.32 -11.13
C ILE A 288 3.21 10.01 -11.30
N VAL A 289 3.71 9.15 -12.17
CA VAL A 289 3.37 7.73 -12.21
C VAL A 289 4.40 6.98 -11.38
N CYS A 290 3.95 6.32 -10.35
CA CYS A 290 4.77 5.54 -9.43
C CYS A 290 4.75 4.08 -9.83
N SER A 291 5.90 3.43 -9.87
CA SER A 291 6.01 2.00 -10.15
C SER A 291 7.01 1.33 -9.21
N ASP A 292 6.53 0.35 -8.45
CA ASP A 292 7.30 -0.47 -7.52
C ASP A 292 7.44 -1.89 -8.07
N VAL A 293 8.65 -2.33 -8.35
CA VAL A 293 8.92 -3.72 -8.74
C VAL A 293 9.62 -4.43 -7.61
N GLY A 294 8.86 -5.27 -6.93
CA GLY A 294 9.38 -6.17 -5.91
C GLY A 294 9.77 -7.54 -6.46
N GLY A 295 10.01 -8.49 -5.54
CA GLY A 295 10.22 -9.89 -5.92
C GLY A 295 8.94 -10.61 -6.34
N THR A 296 7.77 -10.17 -5.89
CA THR A 296 6.49 -10.86 -6.07
C THR A 296 5.50 -10.10 -6.94
N SER A 297 5.46 -8.79 -6.83
CA SER A 297 4.47 -7.93 -7.47
C SER A 297 5.11 -6.77 -8.23
N PHE A 298 4.33 -6.23 -9.14
CA PHE A 298 4.47 -4.91 -9.72
C PHE A 298 3.30 -4.08 -9.24
N ASP A 299 3.59 -3.01 -8.49
CA ASP A 299 2.61 -2.14 -7.89
C ASP A 299 2.72 -0.75 -8.52
N ALA A 300 1.59 -0.15 -8.87
CA ALA A 300 1.59 1.13 -9.53
C ALA A 300 0.51 2.07 -8.98
N GLY A 301 0.80 3.36 -9.00
CA GLY A 301 -0.11 4.41 -8.57
C GLY A 301 0.14 5.72 -9.29
N VAL A 302 -0.80 6.65 -9.24
CA VAL A 302 -0.71 7.95 -9.89
C VAL A 302 -0.92 9.08 -8.90
N ILE A 303 -0.09 10.11 -9.03
CA ILE A 303 -0.25 11.41 -8.37
C ILE A 303 -0.63 12.40 -9.46
N ASN A 304 -1.81 12.99 -9.36
CA ASN A 304 -2.29 13.98 -10.31
C ASN A 304 -2.38 15.34 -9.64
N SER A 305 -1.63 16.31 -10.11
CA SER A 305 -1.59 17.68 -9.55
C SER A 305 -1.32 17.69 -8.03
N GLY A 306 -0.46 16.77 -7.55
CA GLY A 306 -0.13 16.61 -6.14
C GLY A 306 -1.19 15.89 -5.31
N VAL A 307 -2.30 15.45 -5.92
CA VAL A 307 -3.38 14.71 -5.26
C VAL A 307 -3.19 13.22 -5.46
N LEU A 308 -3.29 12.48 -4.36
CA LEU A 308 -3.35 11.01 -4.36
C LEU A 308 -4.82 10.61 -4.23
N PRO A 309 -5.39 9.87 -5.19
CA PRO A 309 -6.75 9.35 -5.09
C PRO A 309 -6.90 8.40 -3.89
N ILE A 310 -8.01 8.52 -3.19
CA ILE A 310 -8.36 7.64 -2.06
C ILE A 310 -9.61 6.84 -2.41
N ASP A 311 -9.51 5.52 -2.32
CA ASP A 311 -10.66 4.62 -2.34
C ASP A 311 -11.15 4.41 -0.90
N ARG A 312 -12.43 4.71 -0.65
CA ARG A 312 -13.06 4.56 0.66
C ARG A 312 -13.58 3.15 0.93
N GLU A 313 -13.76 2.37 -0.12
CA GLU A 313 -14.26 1.01 -0.06
C GLU A 313 -13.38 0.08 -0.91
N PRO A 314 -12.06 0.03 -0.61
CA PRO A 314 -11.15 -0.76 -1.42
C PRO A 314 -11.45 -2.24 -1.35
N GLY A 315 -11.10 -2.92 -2.43
CA GLY A 315 -11.07 -4.38 -2.47
C GLY A 315 -9.88 -4.91 -1.67
N PHE A 316 -10.15 -5.67 -0.61
CA PHE A 316 -9.14 -6.29 0.23
C PHE A 316 -9.35 -7.80 0.26
N GLN A 317 -8.46 -8.55 -0.37
CA GLN A 317 -8.53 -10.03 -0.43
C GLN A 317 -9.92 -10.55 -0.82
N GLY A 318 -10.51 -9.96 -1.89
CA GLY A 318 -11.84 -10.32 -2.39
C GLY A 318 -13.00 -9.87 -1.50
N MET A 319 -12.80 -8.96 -0.56
CA MET A 319 -13.82 -8.29 0.26
C MET A 319 -13.74 -6.79 0.05
N TYR A 320 -14.85 -6.09 0.08
CA TYR A 320 -14.86 -4.66 0.27
C TYR A 320 -14.73 -4.35 1.76
N VAL A 321 -13.85 -3.40 2.10
CA VAL A 321 -13.66 -2.91 3.47
C VAL A 321 -13.82 -1.40 3.53
N ASN A 322 -14.28 -0.87 4.65
CA ASN A 322 -14.34 0.57 4.91
C ASN A 322 -13.04 1.03 5.60
N ALA A 323 -11.94 0.94 4.88
CA ALA A 323 -10.65 1.48 5.28
C ALA A 323 -10.19 2.39 4.14
N PRO A 324 -10.24 3.71 4.29
CA PRO A 324 -9.72 4.60 3.25
C PRO A 324 -8.30 4.23 2.90
N MET A 325 -8.02 4.02 1.62
CA MET A 325 -6.69 3.63 1.13
C MET A 325 -6.33 4.43 -0.11
N LEU A 326 -5.06 4.73 -0.27
CA LEU A 326 -4.55 5.28 -1.52
C LEU A 326 -4.81 4.30 -2.66
N CYS A 327 -5.23 4.82 -3.82
CA CYS A 327 -5.46 4.00 -5.01
C CYS A 327 -4.13 3.45 -5.53
N ILE A 328 -3.93 2.17 -5.31
CA ILE A 328 -2.78 1.40 -5.78
C ILE A 328 -3.32 0.19 -6.51
N THR A 329 -2.74 -0.10 -7.66
CA THR A 329 -3.04 -1.31 -8.42
C THR A 329 -1.84 -2.24 -8.44
N SER A 330 -2.07 -3.54 -8.39
CA SER A 330 -1.03 -4.56 -8.24
C SER A 330 -1.27 -5.73 -9.18
N ILE A 331 -0.20 -6.21 -9.82
CA ILE A 331 -0.20 -7.46 -10.58
C ILE A 331 0.96 -8.35 -10.15
N GLY A 332 0.81 -9.66 -10.34
CA GLY A 332 1.84 -10.66 -10.04
C GLY A 332 2.94 -10.68 -11.11
N ALA A 333 3.66 -9.56 -11.26
CA ALA A 333 4.71 -9.33 -12.25
C ALA A 333 6.03 -8.86 -11.61
N GLY A 334 6.41 -9.41 -10.46
CA GLY A 334 7.69 -9.14 -9.83
C GLY A 334 8.85 -9.94 -10.43
N THR A 335 10.07 -9.67 -9.96
CA THR A 335 11.30 -10.33 -10.49
C THR A 335 11.38 -11.83 -10.18
N GLY A 336 10.63 -12.32 -9.19
CA GLY A 336 10.51 -13.75 -8.86
C GLY A 336 9.33 -14.45 -9.53
N THR A 337 8.60 -13.80 -10.42
CA THR A 337 7.44 -14.37 -11.13
C THR A 337 7.85 -15.64 -11.85
N TYR A 338 7.11 -16.72 -11.65
CA TYR A 338 7.34 -18.02 -12.29
C TYR A 338 7.06 -17.99 -13.78
N ILE A 339 7.91 -18.66 -14.54
CA ILE A 339 7.79 -18.86 -15.99
C ILE A 339 7.37 -20.31 -16.22
N ARG A 340 6.29 -20.51 -16.94
CA ARG A 340 5.78 -21.83 -17.33
C ARG A 340 5.34 -21.83 -18.79
N ILE A 341 5.34 -23.00 -19.39
CA ILE A 341 4.71 -23.23 -20.70
C ILE A 341 3.36 -23.91 -20.45
N ASP A 342 2.31 -23.30 -20.94
CA ASP A 342 0.98 -23.91 -20.91
C ASP A 342 0.94 -25.13 -21.85
N PRO A 343 0.72 -26.34 -21.32
CA PRO A 343 0.78 -27.56 -22.12
C PRO A 343 -0.35 -27.66 -23.15
N ALA A 344 -1.45 -26.91 -22.97
CA ALA A 344 -2.58 -26.94 -23.89
C ALA A 344 -2.37 -26.03 -25.09
N THR A 345 -1.70 -24.89 -24.90
CA THR A 345 -1.55 -23.84 -25.92
C THR A 345 -0.11 -23.68 -26.42
N ASN A 346 0.85 -24.29 -25.74
CA ASN A 346 2.29 -24.13 -25.96
C ASN A 346 2.74 -22.65 -25.92
N ARG A 347 2.12 -21.86 -25.02
CA ARG A 347 2.42 -20.43 -24.83
C ARG A 347 3.11 -20.20 -23.48
N ILE A 348 3.94 -19.15 -23.45
CA ILE A 348 4.55 -18.66 -22.21
C ILE A 348 3.42 -18.15 -21.29
N LYS A 349 3.45 -18.60 -20.04
CA LYS A 349 2.60 -18.12 -18.95
C LYS A 349 3.50 -17.56 -17.85
N LEU A 350 3.36 -16.26 -17.56
CA LEU A 350 4.02 -15.58 -16.45
C LEU A 350 3.04 -15.47 -15.27
N GLY A 351 3.48 -15.95 -14.10
CA GLY A 351 2.75 -15.85 -12.86
C GLY A 351 1.31 -16.39 -12.87
N PRO A 352 0.41 -15.81 -12.05
CA PRO A 352 0.62 -14.67 -11.13
C PRO A 352 1.43 -15.01 -9.88
N ASP A 353 1.73 -16.26 -9.63
CA ASP A 353 2.52 -16.74 -8.50
C ASP A 353 4.03 -16.51 -8.72
N SER A 354 4.76 -16.40 -7.62
CA SER A 354 6.20 -16.16 -7.63
C SER A 354 6.95 -17.04 -6.64
N ALA A 355 8.25 -17.18 -6.86
CA ALA A 355 9.15 -17.89 -5.96
C ALA A 355 9.38 -17.16 -4.62
N GLY A 356 9.04 -15.87 -4.53
CA GLY A 356 9.32 -15.06 -3.36
C GLY A 356 10.81 -15.01 -3.00
N GLY A 357 11.09 -14.82 -1.71
CA GLY A 357 12.47 -14.87 -1.20
C GLY A 357 12.95 -16.29 -0.91
N THR A 358 12.01 -17.20 -0.62
CA THR A 358 12.21 -18.62 -0.39
C THR A 358 11.06 -19.38 -1.05
N PRO A 359 11.34 -20.29 -1.99
CA PRO A 359 12.67 -20.79 -2.38
C PRO A 359 13.50 -19.84 -3.26
N GLY A 360 12.96 -18.74 -3.82
CA GLY A 360 13.69 -17.82 -4.69
C GLY A 360 13.95 -18.37 -6.10
N PRO A 361 14.79 -17.69 -6.90
CA PRO A 361 15.19 -18.10 -8.24
C PRO A 361 15.90 -19.45 -8.26
N THR A 362 15.94 -20.12 -9.42
CA THR A 362 16.55 -21.45 -9.54
C THR A 362 18.03 -21.45 -9.29
N PHE A 363 18.73 -20.36 -9.62
CA PHE A 363 20.17 -20.23 -9.41
C PHE A 363 20.61 -20.20 -7.94
N MET A 364 19.69 -20.04 -7.01
CA MET A 364 19.98 -20.08 -5.57
C MET A 364 20.08 -21.50 -5.01
N GLU A 365 19.67 -22.52 -5.75
CA GLU A 365 19.70 -23.93 -5.37
C GLU A 365 18.97 -24.26 -4.05
N THR A 366 17.94 -23.50 -3.72
CA THR A 366 17.15 -23.62 -2.49
C THR A 366 15.94 -24.54 -2.64
N GLY A 367 15.94 -25.38 -3.69
CA GLY A 367 14.91 -26.35 -3.99
C GLY A 367 13.86 -25.91 -5.03
N ASN A 368 13.94 -24.67 -5.53
CA ASN A 368 13.12 -24.24 -6.66
C ASN A 368 13.64 -24.85 -7.96
N THR A 369 12.75 -25.46 -8.73
CA THR A 369 13.04 -26.00 -10.06
C THR A 369 12.25 -25.31 -11.17
N THR A 370 11.41 -24.33 -10.87
CA THR A 370 10.65 -23.56 -11.87
C THR A 370 11.34 -22.26 -12.15
N PRO A 371 11.74 -21.97 -13.40
CA PRO A 371 12.41 -20.72 -13.75
C PRO A 371 11.60 -19.48 -13.38
N THR A 372 12.30 -18.40 -13.09
CA THR A 372 11.74 -17.09 -12.74
C THR A 372 12.29 -15.99 -13.67
N ILE A 373 11.73 -14.81 -13.58
CA ILE A 373 12.24 -13.62 -14.30
C ILE A 373 13.69 -13.29 -13.89
N ASN A 374 14.05 -13.50 -12.62
CA ASN A 374 15.46 -13.31 -12.21
C ASN A 374 16.42 -14.31 -12.90
N ASP A 375 15.96 -15.52 -13.21
CA ASP A 375 16.75 -16.46 -14.00
C ASP A 375 17.01 -15.89 -15.42
N CYS A 376 16.01 -15.25 -16.03
CA CYS A 376 16.20 -14.55 -17.31
C CYS A 376 17.21 -13.39 -17.19
N ASN A 377 17.07 -12.54 -16.17
CA ASN A 377 18.00 -11.43 -15.94
C ASN A 377 19.46 -11.89 -15.80
N LEU A 378 19.67 -13.02 -15.12
CA LEU A 378 20.99 -13.65 -14.96
C LEU A 378 21.50 -14.25 -16.27
N LEU A 379 20.68 -14.99 -17.01
CA LEU A 379 21.03 -15.62 -18.28
C LEU A 379 21.42 -14.59 -19.32
N LEU A 380 20.65 -13.50 -19.42
CA LEU A 380 20.90 -12.40 -20.36
C LEU A 380 22.10 -11.52 -19.99
N GLY A 381 22.72 -11.72 -18.81
CA GLY A 381 23.88 -10.97 -18.37
C GLY A 381 23.58 -9.61 -17.74
N ILE A 382 22.31 -9.30 -17.49
CA ILE A 382 21.90 -8.06 -16.81
C ILE A 382 22.29 -8.13 -15.33
N LEU A 383 21.99 -9.25 -14.65
CA LEU A 383 22.46 -9.51 -13.29
C LEU A 383 23.86 -10.15 -13.32
N ASP A 384 24.65 -9.80 -12.32
CA ASP A 384 26.00 -10.32 -12.10
C ASP A 384 25.94 -11.51 -11.12
N GLU A 385 26.46 -12.67 -11.55
CA GLU A 385 26.56 -13.86 -10.70
C GLU A 385 27.41 -13.65 -9.45
N ASN A 386 28.38 -12.70 -9.51
CA ASN A 386 29.29 -12.41 -8.40
C ASN A 386 28.81 -11.27 -7.49
N ASN A 387 27.78 -10.51 -7.90
CA ASN A 387 27.29 -9.34 -7.15
C ASN A 387 25.81 -9.43 -6.79
N TYR A 388 25.16 -10.57 -6.95
CA TYR A 388 23.76 -10.69 -6.57
C TYR A 388 23.58 -10.48 -5.06
N LEU A 389 22.73 -9.51 -4.69
CA LEU A 389 22.58 -9.02 -3.31
C LEU A 389 23.92 -8.67 -2.64
N GLY A 390 24.80 -7.97 -3.36
CA GLY A 390 26.12 -7.58 -2.86
C GLY A 390 27.09 -8.76 -2.69
N GLY A 391 26.89 -9.86 -3.44
CA GLY A 391 27.73 -11.06 -3.37
C GLY A 391 27.47 -11.96 -2.16
N LYS A 392 26.41 -11.72 -1.39
CA LYS A 392 26.05 -12.48 -0.18
C LYS A 392 25.37 -13.81 -0.47
N VAL A 393 24.83 -13.98 -1.65
CA VAL A 393 24.07 -15.16 -2.05
C VAL A 393 24.86 -15.92 -3.12
N HIS A 394 24.98 -17.23 -2.92
CA HIS A 394 25.54 -18.10 -3.94
C HIS A 394 24.62 -18.14 -5.17
N VAL A 395 25.22 -17.93 -6.33
CA VAL A 395 24.53 -17.95 -7.63
C VAL A 395 25.15 -19.03 -8.51
N ASN A 396 24.31 -19.95 -8.99
CA ASN A 396 24.73 -20.99 -9.92
C ASN A 396 24.02 -20.79 -11.29
N LYS A 397 24.67 -20.03 -12.18
CA LYS A 397 24.14 -19.73 -13.52
C LYS A 397 23.88 -20.98 -14.36
N GLN A 398 24.68 -22.04 -14.17
CA GLN A 398 24.52 -23.28 -14.93
C GLN A 398 23.19 -23.99 -14.59
N VAL A 399 22.84 -24.04 -13.31
CA VAL A 399 21.55 -24.63 -12.88
C VAL A 399 20.37 -23.87 -13.50
N SER A 400 20.44 -22.53 -13.49
CA SER A 400 19.44 -21.69 -14.15
C SER A 400 19.33 -21.99 -15.64
N TYR A 401 20.49 -22.10 -16.33
CA TYR A 401 20.53 -22.43 -17.76
C TYR A 401 19.89 -23.78 -18.08
N GLU A 402 20.23 -24.82 -17.33
CA GLU A 402 19.73 -26.18 -17.57
C GLU A 402 18.22 -26.27 -17.33
N LEU A 403 17.73 -25.71 -16.20
CA LEU A 403 16.31 -25.74 -15.87
C LEU A 403 15.49 -24.86 -16.83
N PHE A 404 16.02 -23.70 -17.23
CA PHE A 404 15.35 -22.84 -18.20
C PHE A 404 15.28 -23.51 -19.58
N LYS A 405 16.39 -24.13 -20.01
CA LYS A 405 16.45 -24.90 -21.26
C LYS A 405 15.40 -26.00 -21.28
N GLU A 406 15.38 -26.86 -20.24
CA GLU A 406 14.46 -28.01 -20.15
C GLU A 406 13.00 -27.58 -20.13
N LYS A 407 12.66 -26.55 -19.34
CA LYS A 407 11.27 -26.21 -19.01
C LYS A 407 10.66 -25.10 -19.85
N VAL A 408 11.48 -24.29 -20.52
CA VAL A 408 11.00 -23.13 -21.29
C VAL A 408 11.49 -23.21 -22.74
N ALA A 409 12.79 -23.24 -22.99
CA ALA A 409 13.35 -23.12 -24.33
C ALA A 409 13.07 -24.35 -25.21
N ASP A 410 13.35 -25.56 -24.72
CA ASP A 410 13.10 -26.82 -25.47
C ASP A 410 11.61 -27.02 -25.82
N PRO A 411 10.63 -26.78 -24.91
CA PRO A 411 9.21 -26.84 -25.26
C PRO A 411 8.78 -25.83 -26.33
N LEU A 412 9.41 -24.66 -26.37
CA LEU A 412 9.13 -23.63 -27.38
C LEU A 412 9.90 -23.87 -28.69
N GLY A 413 10.94 -24.71 -28.69
CA GLY A 413 11.83 -24.90 -29.81
C GLY A 413 12.73 -23.68 -30.11
N MET A 414 13.07 -22.92 -29.07
CA MET A 414 13.83 -21.68 -29.15
C MET A 414 15.24 -21.85 -28.57
N ASP A 415 16.15 -20.95 -28.92
CA ASP A 415 17.40 -20.78 -28.21
C ASP A 415 17.12 -20.30 -26.77
N VAL A 416 18.00 -20.65 -25.80
CA VAL A 416 17.80 -20.33 -24.39
C VAL A 416 17.77 -18.82 -24.15
N TYR A 417 18.66 -18.08 -24.80
CA TYR A 417 18.78 -16.63 -24.61
C TYR A 417 17.64 -15.88 -25.32
N GLU A 418 17.26 -16.32 -26.51
CA GLU A 418 16.11 -15.81 -27.24
C GLU A 418 14.80 -16.03 -26.44
N ALA A 419 14.61 -17.21 -25.87
CA ALA A 419 13.46 -17.52 -25.02
C ALA A 419 13.45 -16.67 -23.73
N ALA A 420 14.63 -16.44 -23.11
CA ALA A 420 14.75 -15.59 -21.93
C ALA A 420 14.40 -14.13 -22.26
N GLU A 421 14.90 -13.60 -23.37
CA GLU A 421 14.56 -12.25 -23.86
C GLU A 421 13.06 -12.11 -24.11
N THR A 422 12.44 -13.10 -24.79
CA THR A 422 10.99 -13.13 -25.02
C THR A 422 10.17 -13.11 -23.73
N CYS A 423 10.60 -13.84 -22.70
CA CYS A 423 9.95 -13.79 -21.38
C CYS A 423 10.05 -12.41 -20.73
N MET A 424 11.20 -11.75 -20.85
CA MET A 424 11.42 -10.39 -20.34
C MET A 424 10.55 -9.37 -21.07
N GLU A 425 10.47 -9.46 -22.40
CA GLU A 425 9.60 -8.58 -23.19
C GLU A 425 8.13 -8.75 -22.83
N LEU A 426 7.67 -9.99 -22.66
CA LEU A 426 6.29 -10.25 -22.23
C LEU A 426 5.99 -9.64 -20.87
N LEU A 427 6.91 -9.76 -19.89
CA LEU A 427 6.77 -9.14 -18.58
C LEU A 427 6.67 -7.61 -18.69
N ASN A 428 7.57 -6.99 -19.46
CA ASN A 428 7.59 -5.53 -19.63
C ASN A 428 6.31 -5.02 -20.30
N VAL A 429 5.78 -5.75 -21.29
CA VAL A 429 4.48 -5.45 -21.91
C VAL A 429 3.35 -5.55 -20.88
N MET A 430 3.31 -6.60 -20.06
CA MET A 430 2.29 -6.74 -18.99
C MET A 430 2.34 -5.56 -18.00
N MET A 431 3.54 -5.13 -17.59
CA MET A 431 3.71 -3.96 -16.69
C MET A 431 3.22 -2.67 -17.37
N ARG A 432 3.61 -2.43 -18.64
CA ARG A 432 3.18 -1.26 -19.41
C ARG A 432 1.67 -1.22 -19.61
N GLU A 433 1.08 -2.32 -20.06
CA GLU A 433 -0.38 -2.41 -20.22
C GLU A 433 -1.12 -2.14 -18.92
N HIS A 434 -0.61 -2.66 -17.79
CA HIS A 434 -1.21 -2.41 -16.49
C HIS A 434 -1.22 -0.92 -16.14
N MET A 435 -0.14 -0.20 -16.38
CA MET A 435 -0.07 1.25 -16.13
C MET A 435 -1.00 2.02 -17.09
N THR A 436 -0.91 1.78 -18.39
CA THR A 436 -1.62 2.58 -19.40
C THR A 436 -3.11 2.30 -19.42
N HIS A 437 -3.53 1.05 -19.26
CA HIS A 437 -4.95 0.66 -19.35
C HIS A 437 -5.69 0.65 -17.99
N THR A 438 -4.99 0.72 -16.88
CA THR A 438 -5.62 0.70 -15.54
C THR A 438 -5.50 2.04 -14.84
N LEU A 439 -4.31 2.64 -14.82
CA LEU A 439 -4.04 3.86 -14.06
C LEU A 439 -4.22 5.14 -14.86
N LEU A 440 -3.75 5.15 -16.11
CA LEU A 440 -3.62 6.36 -16.90
C LEU A 440 -4.80 6.59 -17.87
N VAL A 441 -5.87 5.84 -17.69
CA VAL A 441 -7.08 6.03 -18.52
C VAL A 441 -7.62 7.46 -18.33
N GLY A 442 -7.58 8.23 -19.41
CA GLY A 442 -8.05 9.62 -19.43
C GLY A 442 -6.99 10.67 -19.07
N TYR A 443 -5.76 10.26 -18.72
CA TYR A 443 -4.64 11.18 -18.49
C TYR A 443 -3.70 11.24 -19.70
N ASP A 444 -3.12 12.41 -19.95
CA ASP A 444 -2.05 12.56 -20.95
C ASP A 444 -0.71 12.23 -20.33
N ILE A 445 -0.13 11.10 -20.70
CA ILE A 445 1.12 10.61 -20.08
C ILE A 445 2.31 11.57 -20.29
N ARG A 446 2.24 12.47 -21.30
CA ARG A 446 3.26 13.49 -21.56
C ARG A 446 3.38 14.54 -20.44
N ASP A 447 2.36 14.61 -19.60
CA ASP A 447 2.37 15.51 -18.43
C ASP A 447 2.97 14.87 -17.18
N TYR A 448 3.33 13.56 -17.24
CA TYR A 448 3.73 12.78 -16.06
C TYR A 448 5.20 12.36 -16.10
N VAL A 449 5.83 12.44 -14.93
CA VAL A 449 7.13 11.80 -14.67
C VAL A 449 6.87 10.34 -14.27
N LEU A 450 7.55 9.40 -14.90
CA LEU A 450 7.57 7.99 -14.47
C LEU A 450 8.70 7.78 -13.47
N LEU A 451 8.35 7.45 -12.22
CA LEU A 451 9.30 7.14 -11.15
C LEU A 451 9.30 5.64 -10.86
N GLY A 452 10.42 4.98 -11.13
CA GLY A 452 10.61 3.57 -10.85
C GLY A 452 11.40 3.33 -9.56
N TYR A 453 10.88 2.47 -8.67
CA TYR A 453 11.53 2.08 -7.42
C TYR A 453 11.23 0.62 -7.05
N GLY A 454 11.64 0.18 -5.85
CA GLY A 454 11.68 -1.22 -5.47
C GLY A 454 13.00 -1.89 -5.86
N GLY A 455 13.26 -3.06 -5.30
CA GLY A 455 14.52 -3.77 -5.54
C GLY A 455 14.77 -4.14 -7.00
N GLY A 456 13.70 -4.45 -7.75
CA GLY A 456 13.73 -4.73 -9.19
C GLY A 456 13.28 -3.55 -10.07
N GLY A 457 12.85 -2.44 -9.46
CA GLY A 457 12.33 -1.29 -10.19
C GLY A 457 13.26 -0.76 -11.26
N PRO A 458 14.45 -0.28 -10.91
CA PRO A 458 15.38 0.28 -11.90
C PRO A 458 15.82 -0.72 -12.97
N LEU A 459 15.80 -2.02 -12.66
CA LEU A 459 16.16 -3.09 -13.60
C LEU A 459 15.20 -3.17 -14.80
N HIS A 460 13.92 -2.98 -14.55
CA HIS A 460 12.86 -3.10 -15.55
C HIS A 460 12.33 -1.74 -16.06
N LEU A 461 12.70 -0.62 -15.40
CA LEU A 461 12.12 0.70 -15.63
C LEU A 461 12.12 1.13 -17.08
N LEU A 462 13.27 1.18 -17.71
CA LEU A 462 13.40 1.62 -19.09
C LEU A 462 12.79 0.64 -20.09
N PRO A 463 12.94 -0.70 -19.93
CA PRO A 463 12.25 -1.68 -20.74
C PRO A 463 10.72 -1.55 -20.72
N TYR A 464 10.08 -1.34 -19.57
CA TYR A 464 8.62 -1.18 -19.57
C TYR A 464 8.15 0.25 -19.88
N ALA A 465 8.96 1.28 -19.63
CA ALA A 465 8.68 2.63 -20.14
C ALA A 465 8.58 2.61 -21.67
N GLY A 466 9.46 1.85 -22.33
CA GLY A 466 9.39 1.60 -23.77
C GLY A 466 9.40 2.88 -24.59
N ASP A 467 8.48 3.00 -25.55
CA ASP A 467 8.32 4.16 -26.43
C ASP A 467 7.26 5.15 -25.92
N ASP A 468 6.72 4.93 -24.72
CA ASP A 468 5.69 5.80 -24.16
C ASP A 468 6.27 7.19 -23.87
N PRO A 469 5.64 8.27 -24.34
CA PRO A 469 6.19 9.62 -24.27
C PRO A 469 5.98 10.28 -22.91
N TYR A 470 6.50 9.68 -21.85
CA TYR A 470 6.50 10.32 -20.53
C TYR A 470 7.28 11.63 -20.57
N LYS A 471 6.85 12.61 -19.75
CA LYS A 471 7.56 13.88 -19.57
C LYS A 471 9.05 13.68 -19.22
N ALA A 472 9.30 12.72 -18.34
CA ALA A 472 10.63 12.24 -17.98
C ALA A 472 10.51 10.87 -17.29
N VAL A 473 11.60 10.12 -17.25
CA VAL A 473 11.71 8.88 -16.49
C VAL A 473 12.80 9.05 -15.45
N CYS A 474 12.57 8.62 -14.20
CA CYS A 474 13.58 8.76 -13.15
C CYS A 474 13.58 7.60 -12.15
N THR A 475 14.70 7.46 -11.47
CA THR A 475 14.86 6.58 -10.31
C THR A 475 15.88 7.20 -9.34
N VAL A 476 16.04 6.57 -8.18
CA VAL A 476 16.95 7.03 -7.13
C VAL A 476 17.89 5.91 -6.69
N PRO A 477 19.10 6.18 -6.19
CA PRO A 477 20.04 5.13 -5.76
C PRO A 477 19.52 4.32 -4.56
N TRP A 478 18.61 4.87 -3.75
CA TRP A 478 17.95 4.16 -2.65
C TRP A 478 16.61 3.52 -3.06
N ALA A 479 16.41 3.25 -4.35
CA ALA A 479 15.18 2.67 -4.90
C ALA A 479 14.75 1.39 -4.17
N GLY A 480 15.69 0.53 -3.77
CA GLY A 480 15.40 -0.70 -3.03
C GLY A 480 14.78 -0.49 -1.63
N GLY A 481 14.97 0.69 -1.01
CA GLY A 481 14.38 1.10 0.26
C GLY A 481 13.40 2.28 0.14
N PHE A 482 12.97 2.61 -1.08
CA PHE A 482 12.18 3.83 -1.33
C PHE A 482 10.85 3.85 -0.57
N SER A 483 10.14 2.73 -0.48
CA SER A 483 8.89 2.64 0.27
C SER A 483 9.10 2.86 1.77
N ALA A 484 10.23 2.40 2.34
CA ALA A 484 10.60 2.69 3.72
C ALA A 484 10.97 4.17 3.92
N TRP A 485 11.72 4.77 2.96
CA TRP A 485 12.01 6.21 2.95
C TRP A 485 10.73 7.05 2.89
N GLY A 486 9.76 6.64 2.08
CA GLY A 486 8.46 7.28 2.01
C GLY A 486 7.69 7.20 3.32
N GLY A 487 7.87 6.12 4.11
CA GLY A 487 7.35 6.04 5.48
C GLY A 487 7.86 7.20 6.36
N ALA A 488 9.15 7.52 6.26
CA ALA A 488 9.76 8.66 6.98
C ALA A 488 9.31 10.04 6.43
N CYS A 489 8.74 10.10 5.22
CA CYS A 489 8.24 11.34 4.63
C CYS A 489 6.81 11.71 5.08
N MET A 490 6.13 10.86 5.84
CA MET A 490 4.74 11.07 6.26
C MET A 490 4.62 11.81 7.57
N ASP A 491 3.51 12.53 7.70
CA ASP A 491 3.10 13.11 8.97
C ASP A 491 2.38 12.07 9.85
N TYR A 492 2.41 12.28 11.15
CA TYR A 492 1.53 11.57 12.06
C TYR A 492 0.10 12.00 11.75
N ALA A 493 -0.81 11.07 11.49
CA ALA A 493 -2.16 11.44 11.09
C ALA A 493 -3.19 10.40 11.51
N HIS A 494 -4.28 10.90 12.09
CA HIS A 494 -5.48 10.14 12.38
C HIS A 494 -6.66 10.70 11.62
N ARG A 495 -7.62 9.84 11.32
CA ARG A 495 -8.80 10.19 10.57
C ARG A 495 -10.03 9.55 11.21
N ARG A 496 -11.10 10.34 11.35
CA ARG A 496 -12.43 9.87 11.73
C ARG A 496 -13.42 10.34 10.71
N HIS A 497 -14.35 9.47 10.36
CA HIS A 497 -15.39 9.80 9.39
C HIS A 497 -16.75 9.28 9.85
N LYS A 498 -17.81 9.91 9.39
CA LYS A 498 -19.18 9.52 9.65
C LYS A 498 -20.04 9.77 8.43
N SER A 499 -20.88 8.79 8.08
CA SER A 499 -21.85 8.94 6.99
C SER A 499 -22.97 9.90 7.37
N ILE A 500 -23.36 10.71 6.38
CA ILE A 500 -24.47 11.64 6.44
C ILE A 500 -25.13 11.70 5.06
N SER A 501 -26.30 12.31 4.95
CA SER A 501 -26.92 12.60 3.65
C SER A 501 -27.54 14.00 3.70
N VAL A 502 -26.85 14.96 3.10
CA VAL A 502 -27.30 16.35 3.02
C VAL A 502 -27.31 16.78 1.56
N ILE A 503 -28.44 17.26 1.09
CA ILE A 503 -28.64 17.72 -0.28
C ILE A 503 -28.77 19.23 -0.26
N ILE A 504 -27.97 19.92 -1.08
CA ILE A 504 -27.99 21.37 -1.23
C ILE A 504 -28.32 21.70 -2.69
N ASP A 505 -29.51 22.25 -2.88
CA ASP A 505 -29.96 22.74 -4.18
C ASP A 505 -29.54 24.20 -4.33
N PRO A 506 -28.96 24.61 -5.47
CA PRO A 506 -28.62 26.02 -5.72
C PRO A 506 -29.79 27.00 -5.63
N ALA A 507 -31.06 26.52 -5.69
CA ALA A 507 -32.24 27.33 -5.55
C ALA A 507 -32.66 27.59 -4.08
N MET A 508 -31.97 26.96 -3.10
CA MET A 508 -32.22 27.20 -1.68
C MET A 508 -31.86 28.63 -1.28
N SER A 509 -32.61 29.23 -0.34
CA SER A 509 -32.13 30.45 0.33
C SER A 509 -30.94 30.12 1.22
N THR A 510 -30.11 31.14 1.52
CA THR A 510 -28.98 30.98 2.44
C THR A 510 -29.37 30.36 3.77
N GLU A 511 -30.50 30.82 4.36
CA GLU A 511 -30.97 30.27 5.63
C GLU A 511 -31.36 28.81 5.52
N GLN A 512 -31.95 28.39 4.39
CA GLN A 512 -32.31 26.99 4.15
C GLN A 512 -31.05 26.12 3.98
N ALA A 513 -30.05 26.59 3.20
CA ALA A 513 -28.83 25.89 2.98
C ALA A 513 -27.98 25.74 4.26
N VAL A 514 -27.83 26.83 5.05
CA VAL A 514 -27.15 26.81 6.35
C VAL A 514 -27.85 25.86 7.33
N ALA A 515 -29.19 25.90 7.39
CA ALA A 515 -29.93 24.96 8.23
C ALA A 515 -29.75 23.51 7.81
N ALA A 516 -29.66 23.22 6.50
CA ALA A 516 -29.46 21.87 5.97
C ALA A 516 -28.08 21.32 6.30
N VAL A 517 -27.02 22.13 6.31
CA VAL A 517 -25.64 21.70 6.62
C VAL A 517 -25.30 21.70 8.11
N LYS A 518 -26.19 22.18 8.98
CA LYS A 518 -25.93 22.17 10.41
C LYS A 518 -25.48 20.81 10.96
N PRO A 519 -26.13 19.67 10.58
CA PRO A 519 -25.66 18.36 11.03
C PRO A 519 -24.21 18.02 10.59
N VAL A 520 -23.73 18.58 9.47
CA VAL A 520 -22.33 18.43 9.01
C VAL A 520 -21.39 19.07 10.04
N VAL A 521 -21.69 20.32 10.43
CA VAL A 521 -20.89 21.06 11.41
C VAL A 521 -20.92 20.40 12.78
N ASP A 522 -22.08 19.92 13.21
CA ASP A 522 -22.24 19.23 14.51
C ASP A 522 -21.36 17.94 14.54
N ILE A 523 -21.31 17.18 13.43
CA ILE A 523 -20.45 15.99 13.33
C ILE A 523 -18.97 16.40 13.30
N TRP A 524 -18.58 17.40 12.51
CA TRP A 524 -17.19 17.88 12.48
C TRP A 524 -16.70 18.26 13.87
N ASN A 525 -17.50 18.98 14.65
CA ASN A 525 -17.13 19.38 16.01
C ASN A 525 -16.92 18.15 16.91
N GLY A 526 -17.83 17.18 16.86
CA GLY A 526 -17.67 15.94 17.63
C GLY A 526 -16.42 15.15 17.25
N LEU A 527 -16.13 15.01 15.96
CA LEU A 527 -14.92 14.31 15.46
C LEU A 527 -13.65 15.07 15.80
N ARG A 528 -13.67 16.42 15.79
CA ARG A 528 -12.54 17.25 16.23
C ARG A 528 -12.22 17.03 17.70
N ASP A 529 -13.23 17.04 18.56
CA ASP A 529 -13.04 16.82 19.99
C ASP A 529 -12.47 15.42 20.27
N GLU A 530 -13.00 14.41 19.57
CA GLU A 530 -12.52 13.02 19.68
C GLU A 530 -11.05 12.92 19.29
N LEU A 531 -10.66 13.39 18.10
CA LEU A 531 -9.31 13.31 17.58
C LEU A 531 -8.30 14.17 18.37
N TYR A 532 -8.73 15.35 18.80
CA TYR A 532 -7.91 16.23 19.64
C TYR A 532 -7.56 15.54 20.95
N ASN A 533 -8.55 14.99 21.66
CA ASN A 533 -8.32 14.31 22.93
C ASN A 533 -7.45 13.08 22.76
N GLU A 534 -7.65 12.29 21.70
CA GLU A 534 -6.83 11.13 21.38
C GLU A 534 -5.35 11.50 21.22
N LEU A 535 -5.05 12.57 20.46
CA LEU A 535 -3.67 13.02 20.25
C LEU A 535 -3.03 13.62 21.51
N ILE A 536 -3.83 14.31 22.34
CA ILE A 536 -3.34 14.79 23.65
C ILE A 536 -3.00 13.61 24.57
N GLU A 537 -3.83 12.55 24.60
CA GLU A 537 -3.57 11.34 25.37
C GLU A 537 -2.32 10.59 24.87
N GLU A 538 -2.02 10.67 23.57
CA GLU A 538 -0.80 10.14 22.97
C GLU A 538 0.45 11.00 23.27
N GLY A 539 0.28 12.16 23.91
CA GLY A 539 1.37 13.01 24.40
C GLY A 539 1.76 14.17 23.47
N PHE A 540 0.98 14.45 22.42
CA PHE A 540 1.22 15.61 21.57
C PHE A 540 0.73 16.89 22.25
N LYS A 541 1.37 18.03 21.94
CA LYS A 541 0.99 19.34 22.46
C LYS A 541 -0.09 19.97 21.58
N PRO A 542 -0.98 20.80 22.17
CA PRO A 542 -2.05 21.48 21.42
C PRO A 542 -1.58 22.21 20.16
N GLU A 543 -0.44 22.91 20.25
CA GLU A 543 0.13 23.69 19.14
C GLU A 543 0.73 22.87 18.01
N GLN A 544 0.85 21.55 18.17
CA GLN A 544 1.34 20.63 17.16
C GLN A 544 0.22 20.00 16.34
N ILE A 545 -1.02 20.09 16.82
CA ILE A 545 -2.18 19.39 16.27
C ILE A 545 -2.88 20.31 15.26
N GLU A 546 -2.92 19.88 14.01
CA GLU A 546 -3.70 20.49 12.94
C GLU A 546 -4.95 19.63 12.68
N LEU A 547 -6.14 20.23 12.69
CA LEU A 547 -7.41 19.55 12.47
C LEU A 547 -8.08 20.12 11.23
N THR A 548 -8.19 19.31 10.18
CA THR A 548 -8.80 19.70 8.91
C THR A 548 -10.15 19.00 8.74
N PRO A 549 -11.27 19.73 8.68
CA PRO A 549 -12.55 19.14 8.32
C PRO A 549 -12.58 18.78 6.84
N VAL A 550 -13.31 17.71 6.52
CA VAL A 550 -13.41 17.15 5.16
C VAL A 550 -14.87 16.82 4.88
N ALA A 551 -15.33 17.13 3.67
CA ALA A 551 -16.63 16.70 3.18
C ALA A 551 -16.47 15.82 1.94
N TYR A 552 -17.25 14.75 1.85
CA TYR A 552 -17.37 13.94 0.64
C TYR A 552 -18.58 14.44 -0.14
N ILE A 553 -18.30 15.02 -1.30
CA ILE A 553 -19.28 15.72 -2.11
C ILE A 553 -19.35 15.11 -3.50
N ARG A 554 -20.56 14.98 -4.01
CA ARG A 554 -20.83 14.65 -5.41
C ARG A 554 -21.99 15.48 -5.93
N TYR A 555 -22.14 15.54 -7.24
CA TYR A 555 -23.41 16.01 -7.79
C TYR A 555 -24.49 14.97 -7.61
N TRP A 556 -25.72 15.42 -7.33
CA TRP A 556 -26.86 14.54 -7.17
C TRP A 556 -27.05 13.61 -8.38
N GLY A 557 -27.23 12.32 -8.10
CA GLY A 557 -27.36 11.28 -9.13
C GLY A 557 -26.05 10.66 -9.60
N GLN A 558 -24.90 11.20 -9.22
CA GLN A 558 -23.60 10.55 -9.45
C GLN A 558 -23.32 9.49 -8.38
N LEU A 559 -22.43 8.55 -8.69
CA LEU A 559 -22.07 7.44 -7.80
C LEU A 559 -20.82 7.74 -6.96
N GLU A 560 -19.85 8.45 -7.57
CA GLU A 560 -18.55 8.70 -6.94
C GLU A 560 -18.55 10.05 -6.22
N ASP A 561 -18.05 10.02 -4.99
CA ASP A 561 -17.84 11.21 -4.17
C ASP A 561 -16.40 11.66 -4.25
N LEU A 562 -16.15 12.96 -4.21
CA LEU A 562 -14.84 13.53 -4.04
C LEU A 562 -14.58 13.90 -2.58
N GLU A 563 -13.39 13.62 -2.12
CA GLU A 563 -12.89 14.07 -0.83
C GLU A 563 -12.44 15.53 -0.93
N VAL A 564 -13.15 16.42 -0.28
CA VAL A 564 -12.91 17.86 -0.30
C VAL A 564 -12.46 18.31 1.09
N PRO A 565 -11.17 18.61 1.29
CA PRO A 565 -10.74 19.34 2.49
C PRO A 565 -11.46 20.67 2.54
N SER A 566 -12.14 20.95 3.66
CA SER A 566 -12.87 22.19 3.81
C SER A 566 -11.90 23.36 4.01
N PRO A 567 -12.05 24.44 3.24
CA PRO A 567 -11.27 25.66 3.46
C PRO A 567 -11.72 26.46 4.68
N VAL A 568 -12.83 26.06 5.29
CA VAL A 568 -13.44 26.74 6.44
C VAL A 568 -13.76 25.73 7.56
N ASP A 569 -13.80 26.23 8.78
CA ASP A 569 -14.03 25.39 9.97
C ASP A 569 -15.50 25.21 10.32
N SER A 570 -16.38 26.03 9.76
CA SER A 570 -17.83 26.04 9.99
C SER A 570 -18.56 26.42 8.71
N LEU A 571 -19.87 26.19 8.65
CA LEU A 571 -20.75 26.47 7.50
C LEU A 571 -21.93 27.36 7.96
N ASP A 572 -21.62 28.54 8.49
CA ASP A 572 -22.59 29.43 9.11
C ASP A 572 -23.09 30.55 8.18
N SER A 573 -22.49 30.71 7.02
CA SER A 573 -22.79 31.76 6.06
C SER A 573 -22.80 31.26 4.60
N GLN A 574 -23.34 32.07 3.68
CA GLN A 574 -23.26 31.82 2.24
C GLN A 574 -21.81 31.77 1.77
N GLU A 575 -20.95 32.63 2.31
CA GLU A 575 -19.52 32.68 1.96
C GLU A 575 -18.81 31.36 2.31
N ASP A 576 -19.12 30.78 3.47
CA ASP A 576 -18.55 29.46 3.87
C ASP A 576 -19.01 28.34 2.94
N LEU A 577 -20.30 28.33 2.59
CA LEU A 577 -20.84 27.34 1.64
C LEU A 577 -20.21 27.47 0.27
N ASP A 578 -20.09 28.71 -0.25
CA ASP A 578 -19.47 29.00 -1.54
C ASP A 578 -17.99 28.57 -1.54
N ALA A 579 -17.27 28.76 -0.44
CA ALA A 579 -15.88 28.33 -0.30
C ALA A 579 -15.74 26.82 -0.43
N VAL A 580 -16.57 26.03 0.25
CA VAL A 580 -16.54 24.56 0.20
C VAL A 580 -16.95 24.03 -1.18
N PHE A 581 -18.01 24.58 -1.76
CA PHE A 581 -18.48 24.11 -3.08
C PHE A 581 -17.53 24.55 -4.20
N THR A 582 -16.88 25.71 -4.10
CA THR A 582 -15.81 26.11 -5.03
C THR A 582 -14.63 25.15 -4.93
N ALA A 583 -14.19 24.78 -3.72
CA ALA A 583 -13.13 23.80 -3.53
C ALA A 583 -13.50 22.41 -4.15
N PHE A 584 -14.75 22.01 -4.01
CA PHE A 584 -15.28 20.80 -4.67
C PHE A 584 -15.23 20.92 -6.20
N GLU A 585 -15.71 22.01 -6.76
CA GLU A 585 -15.77 22.22 -8.21
C GLU A 585 -14.39 22.33 -8.85
N ASP A 586 -13.44 22.98 -8.17
CA ASP A 586 -12.05 23.06 -8.61
C ASP A 586 -11.40 21.67 -8.64
N LEU A 587 -11.62 20.86 -7.60
CA LEU A 587 -11.14 19.49 -7.55
C LEU A 587 -11.81 18.61 -8.60
N TYR A 588 -13.13 18.75 -8.76
CA TYR A 588 -13.92 18.03 -9.76
C TYR A 588 -13.42 18.29 -11.17
N THR A 589 -13.18 19.56 -11.47
CA THR A 589 -12.69 19.98 -12.80
C THR A 589 -11.27 19.46 -13.08
N LYS A 590 -10.40 19.40 -12.05
CA LYS A 590 -9.06 18.82 -12.18
C LYS A 590 -9.09 17.32 -12.47
N LEU A 591 -10.03 16.60 -11.87
CA LEU A 591 -10.11 15.13 -11.99
C LEU A 591 -10.92 14.67 -13.22
N PHE A 592 -12.03 15.36 -13.54
CA PHE A 592 -13.00 14.92 -14.55
C PHE A 592 -13.16 15.88 -15.73
N THR A 593 -12.39 16.94 -15.81
CA THR A 593 -12.49 18.03 -16.79
C THR A 593 -13.71 18.94 -16.64
N LEU A 594 -13.63 20.15 -17.19
CA LEU A 594 -14.72 21.13 -17.15
C LEU A 594 -15.99 20.63 -17.86
N ALA A 595 -15.83 19.81 -18.91
CA ALA A 595 -16.96 19.28 -19.68
C ALA A 595 -17.86 18.32 -18.89
N ALA A 596 -17.34 17.72 -17.84
CA ALA A 596 -18.11 16.81 -16.98
C ALA A 596 -18.93 17.54 -15.88
N LYS A 597 -18.68 18.83 -15.66
CA LYS A 597 -19.35 19.64 -14.64
C LYS A 597 -20.78 19.98 -15.11
N PRO A 598 -21.85 19.59 -14.38
CA PRO A 598 -23.20 19.97 -14.70
C PRO A 598 -23.45 21.45 -14.38
N GLU A 599 -24.15 22.16 -15.27
CA GLU A 599 -24.61 23.53 -14.98
C GLU A 599 -25.70 23.52 -13.90
N GLY A 600 -25.50 24.27 -12.81
CA GLY A 600 -26.48 24.38 -11.72
C GLY A 600 -26.75 23.06 -10.99
N GLY A 601 -25.74 22.17 -10.92
CA GLY A 601 -25.88 20.87 -10.30
C GLY A 601 -26.18 20.95 -8.80
N THR A 602 -27.10 20.13 -8.32
CA THR A 602 -27.39 19.96 -6.89
C THR A 602 -26.26 19.19 -6.23
N TYR A 603 -25.76 19.66 -5.09
CA TYR A 603 -24.70 19.01 -4.32
C TYR A 603 -25.31 17.99 -3.33
N HIS A 604 -24.60 16.88 -3.16
CA HIS A 604 -24.91 15.86 -2.18
C HIS A 604 -23.68 15.56 -1.32
N ILE A 605 -23.73 15.94 -0.03
CA ILE A 605 -22.74 15.56 0.96
C ILE A 605 -23.15 14.20 1.54
N THR A 606 -22.34 13.18 1.33
CA THR A 606 -22.66 11.79 1.67
C THR A 606 -21.93 11.29 2.91
N GLU A 607 -20.81 11.92 3.22
CA GLU A 607 -19.96 11.59 4.36
C GLU A 607 -19.15 12.81 4.77
N VAL A 608 -18.77 12.88 6.01
CA VAL A 608 -17.89 13.91 6.55
C VAL A 608 -16.78 13.27 7.35
N ALA A 609 -15.61 13.93 7.37
CA ALA A 609 -14.49 13.48 8.14
C ALA A 609 -13.75 14.65 8.80
N VAL A 610 -12.90 14.33 9.77
CA VAL A 610 -11.85 15.21 10.25
C VAL A 610 -10.52 14.45 10.15
N VAL A 611 -9.52 15.13 9.64
CA VAL A 611 -8.14 14.65 9.58
C VAL A 611 -7.33 15.44 10.59
N ALA A 612 -6.77 14.75 11.57
CA ALA A 612 -5.84 15.32 12.54
C ALA A 612 -4.42 14.99 12.11
N LYS A 613 -3.54 16.00 12.07
CA LYS A 613 -2.14 15.84 11.69
C LYS A 613 -1.22 16.44 12.74
N VAL A 614 -0.06 15.80 12.90
CA VAL A 614 1.09 16.35 13.60
C VAL A 614 2.29 16.25 12.68
N ALA A 615 2.92 17.37 12.38
CA ALA A 615 4.08 17.42 11.51
C ALA A 615 5.24 16.61 12.10
N THR A 616 5.87 15.78 11.27
CA THR A 616 7.07 15.01 11.60
C THR A 616 8.30 15.63 10.95
N VAL A 617 9.48 15.33 11.49
CA VAL A 617 10.74 15.64 10.81
C VAL A 617 10.85 14.75 9.57
N LYS A 618 11.04 15.38 8.41
CA LYS A 618 11.10 14.68 7.12
C LYS A 618 12.55 14.57 6.63
N PRO A 619 12.90 13.47 5.92
CA PRO A 619 14.20 13.37 5.27
C PRO A 619 14.46 14.56 4.35
N ARG A 620 15.65 15.12 4.41
CA ARG A 620 16.05 16.19 3.48
C ARG A 620 16.76 15.57 2.28
N LEU A 621 16.49 16.05 1.09
CA LEU A 621 17.33 15.76 -0.06
C LEU A 621 18.52 16.73 -0.05
N ILE A 622 19.73 16.15 -0.06
CA ILE A 622 20.98 16.92 -0.03
C ILE A 622 21.22 17.45 -1.45
N GLU A 623 21.49 18.76 -1.56
CA GLU A 623 21.98 19.34 -2.80
C GLU A 623 23.50 19.17 -2.86
N HIS A 624 23.97 18.54 -3.94
CA HIS A 624 25.40 18.34 -4.23
C HIS A 624 25.86 19.30 -5.33
N GLU A 625 27.11 19.68 -5.29
CA GLU A 625 27.76 20.31 -6.44
C GLU A 625 27.86 19.30 -7.60
N LEU A 626 27.62 19.77 -8.81
CA LEU A 626 27.72 18.94 -9.99
C LEU A 626 29.19 18.67 -10.33
N ALA A 627 29.54 17.40 -10.44
CA ALA A 627 30.85 16.94 -10.91
C ALA A 627 30.96 17.00 -12.45
N ASP A 628 32.05 16.49 -13.00
CA ASP A 628 32.24 16.31 -14.45
C ASP A 628 31.16 15.35 -15.01
N LYS A 629 30.83 15.53 -16.28
CA LYS A 629 29.86 14.65 -16.99
C LYS A 629 30.37 13.22 -17.06
N ASN A 630 31.68 13.02 -17.20
CA ASN A 630 32.28 11.69 -17.29
C ASN A 630 32.32 11.04 -15.90
N PRO A 631 31.85 9.79 -15.75
CA PRO A 631 32.00 9.03 -14.52
C PRO A 631 33.46 8.91 -14.08
N PRO A 632 33.74 8.93 -12.76
CA PRO A 632 35.08 8.68 -12.23
C PRO A 632 35.57 7.28 -12.61
N ALA A 633 36.94 7.12 -12.74
CA ALA A 633 37.51 5.86 -13.17
C ALA A 633 37.22 4.68 -12.23
N ASP A 634 37.05 4.94 -10.95
CA ASP A 634 36.68 3.93 -9.94
C ASP A 634 35.19 3.53 -9.98
N ALA A 635 34.36 4.33 -10.65
CA ALA A 635 32.99 3.94 -10.96
C ALA A 635 32.91 2.96 -12.13
N CYS A 636 33.85 3.02 -13.06
CA CYS A 636 33.89 2.18 -14.25
C CYS A 636 34.46 0.80 -13.92
N GLN A 637 33.63 -0.26 -14.08
CA GLN A 637 34.04 -1.65 -13.78
C GLN A 637 34.40 -2.47 -15.03
N GLY A 638 34.55 -1.82 -16.19
CA GLY A 638 34.79 -2.48 -17.49
C GLY A 638 33.48 -2.85 -18.20
N THR A 639 33.52 -3.91 -19.00
CA THR A 639 32.39 -4.37 -19.81
C THR A 639 32.00 -5.80 -19.46
N ARG A 640 30.73 -6.14 -19.72
CA ARG A 640 30.17 -7.49 -19.57
C ARG A 640 29.31 -7.84 -20.77
N PRO A 641 29.39 -9.10 -21.30
CA PRO A 641 28.49 -9.56 -22.34
C PRO A 641 27.04 -9.55 -21.86
N LEU A 642 26.17 -8.91 -22.64
CA LEU A 642 24.72 -8.83 -22.41
C LEU A 642 24.01 -9.24 -23.70
N TYR A 643 23.04 -10.16 -23.59
CA TYR A 643 22.23 -10.59 -24.72
C TYR A 643 21.03 -9.68 -24.90
N ARG A 644 20.93 -9.08 -26.09
CA ARG A 644 19.81 -8.21 -26.46
C ARG A 644 19.64 -8.16 -27.98
N ASP A 645 18.41 -8.01 -28.44
CA ASP A 645 18.05 -7.91 -29.85
C ASP A 645 18.61 -9.10 -30.68
N GLY A 646 18.54 -10.30 -30.09
CA GLY A 646 19.00 -11.53 -30.72
C GLY A 646 20.51 -11.71 -30.79
N ALA A 647 21.33 -10.90 -30.10
CA ALA A 647 22.79 -10.96 -30.15
C ALA A 647 23.45 -10.59 -28.81
N TRP A 648 24.71 -11.01 -28.64
CA TRP A 648 25.58 -10.60 -27.56
C TRP A 648 26.24 -9.25 -27.85
N HIS A 649 26.21 -8.34 -26.90
CA HIS A 649 26.83 -7.02 -26.92
C HIS A 649 27.65 -6.79 -25.67
N ASP A 650 28.71 -6.02 -25.75
CA ASP A 650 29.42 -5.56 -24.57
C ASP A 650 28.71 -4.37 -23.97
N ALA A 651 28.26 -4.50 -22.72
CA ALA A 651 27.62 -3.44 -21.95
C ALA A 651 28.62 -2.85 -20.95
N ASP A 652 28.63 -1.52 -20.82
CA ASP A 652 29.47 -0.85 -19.82
C ASP A 652 28.88 -1.07 -18.41
N ILE A 653 29.77 -1.41 -17.47
CA ILE A 653 29.38 -1.68 -16.09
C ILE A 653 29.88 -0.57 -15.17
N TYR A 654 28.95 0.00 -14.40
CA TYR A 654 29.24 1.05 -13.44
C TYR A 654 28.85 0.64 -12.02
N LYS A 655 29.66 1.06 -11.03
CA LYS A 655 29.34 0.95 -9.62
C LYS A 655 28.56 2.18 -9.17
N MET A 656 27.31 2.00 -8.76
CA MET A 656 26.37 3.08 -8.44
C MET A 656 26.89 3.98 -7.32
N GLU A 657 27.49 3.41 -6.29
CA GLU A 657 27.99 4.13 -5.12
C GLU A 657 29.15 5.09 -5.42
N ASN A 658 29.84 4.90 -6.57
CA ASN A 658 30.96 5.75 -6.99
C ASN A 658 30.56 6.78 -8.04
N LEU A 659 29.30 6.76 -8.52
CA LEU A 659 28.79 7.78 -9.42
C LEU A 659 28.49 9.07 -8.64
N LEU A 660 28.67 10.20 -9.30
CA LEU A 660 28.53 11.52 -8.70
C LEU A 660 27.42 12.33 -9.41
N PRO A 661 26.73 13.23 -8.69
CA PRO A 661 25.87 14.22 -9.32
C PRO A 661 26.59 14.99 -10.44
N GLY A 662 25.97 15.10 -11.60
CA GLY A 662 26.57 15.65 -12.80
C GLY A 662 27.04 14.60 -13.81
N ASN A 663 27.28 13.36 -13.40
CA ASN A 663 27.68 12.32 -14.35
C ASN A 663 26.57 12.01 -15.36
N GLU A 664 27.00 11.68 -16.58
CA GLU A 664 26.15 11.28 -17.69
C GLU A 664 26.61 9.91 -18.22
N ILE A 665 25.66 9.02 -18.52
CA ILE A 665 25.94 7.64 -18.96
C ILE A 665 25.04 7.31 -20.13
N ASP A 666 25.66 6.85 -21.21
CA ASP A 666 24.96 6.33 -22.38
C ASP A 666 24.72 4.82 -22.25
N GLY A 667 23.55 4.34 -22.69
CA GLY A 667 23.35 2.90 -22.89
C GLY A 667 24.10 2.38 -24.13
N LEU A 668 24.48 1.15 -24.22
CA LEU A 668 24.10 0.00 -23.39
C LEU A 668 24.95 -0.05 -22.11
N ALA A 669 24.30 0.05 -20.94
CA ALA A 669 25.04 0.05 -19.69
C ALA A 669 24.25 -0.65 -18.57
N VAL A 670 24.96 -1.11 -17.53
CA VAL A 670 24.39 -1.62 -16.28
C VAL A 670 25.04 -0.86 -15.12
N ILE A 671 24.21 -0.18 -14.33
CA ILE A 671 24.65 0.54 -13.13
C ILE A 671 24.19 -0.29 -11.93
N GLN A 672 25.15 -0.89 -11.24
CA GLN A 672 24.86 -1.88 -10.19
C GLN A 672 25.24 -1.38 -8.79
N ALA A 673 24.38 -1.65 -7.82
CA ALA A 673 24.60 -1.49 -6.39
C ALA A 673 24.37 -2.82 -5.67
N SER A 674 24.63 -2.86 -4.37
CA SER A 674 24.39 -4.07 -3.55
C SER A 674 22.91 -4.42 -3.42
N ASN A 675 22.01 -3.46 -3.53
CA ASN A 675 20.58 -3.59 -3.26
C ASN A 675 19.67 -3.35 -4.47
N THR A 676 20.20 -2.84 -5.58
CA THR A 676 19.45 -2.57 -6.81
C THR A 676 20.39 -2.58 -8.03
N THR A 677 19.81 -2.66 -9.21
CA THR A 677 20.52 -2.59 -10.50
C THR A 677 19.69 -1.77 -11.47
N LEU A 678 20.27 -0.74 -12.08
CA LEU A 678 19.64 0.00 -13.18
C LEU A 678 20.19 -0.53 -14.51
N PHE A 679 19.29 -1.01 -15.35
CA PHE A 679 19.60 -1.38 -16.72
C PHE A 679 19.30 -0.23 -17.67
N VAL A 680 20.29 0.18 -18.48
CA VAL A 680 20.19 1.28 -19.45
C VAL A 680 20.29 0.72 -20.87
N PRO A 681 19.17 0.56 -21.59
CA PRO A 681 19.19 0.16 -22.99
C PRO A 681 19.90 1.17 -23.89
N ARG A 682 20.33 0.72 -25.08
CA ARG A 682 21.17 1.49 -26.01
C ARG A 682 20.60 2.85 -26.43
N GLU A 683 19.29 2.92 -26.53
CA GLU A 683 18.51 4.10 -26.92
C GLU A 683 18.33 5.14 -25.83
N TRP A 684 18.81 4.85 -24.59
CA TRP A 684 18.65 5.71 -23.45
C TRP A 684 19.93 6.39 -22.99
N HIS A 685 19.76 7.57 -22.41
CA HIS A 685 20.78 8.39 -21.77
C HIS A 685 20.39 8.67 -20.32
N VAL A 686 21.34 8.59 -19.40
CA VAL A 686 21.14 8.85 -17.97
C VAL A 686 21.93 10.08 -17.58
N ARG A 687 21.30 11.02 -16.86
CA ARG A 687 21.95 12.14 -16.20
C ARG A 687 21.63 12.13 -14.70
N ILE A 688 22.62 12.30 -13.86
CA ILE A 688 22.48 12.37 -12.41
C ILE A 688 22.39 13.85 -12.01
N ASP A 689 21.31 14.25 -11.35
CA ASP A 689 21.09 15.64 -10.95
C ASP A 689 21.76 15.98 -9.60
N LYS A 690 21.60 17.23 -9.15
CA LYS A 690 22.13 17.73 -7.89
C LYS A 690 21.59 17.04 -6.63
N TYR A 691 20.46 16.35 -6.72
CA TYR A 691 19.85 15.55 -5.65
C TYR A 691 20.21 14.07 -5.73
N ASN A 692 21.13 13.71 -6.62
CA ASN A 692 21.49 12.32 -6.93
C ASN A 692 20.31 11.51 -7.48
N ILE A 693 19.39 12.16 -8.20
CA ILE A 693 18.29 11.51 -8.92
C ILE A 693 18.79 11.18 -10.33
N TYR A 694 18.54 9.96 -10.78
CA TYR A 694 18.90 9.47 -12.10
C TYR A 694 17.73 9.78 -13.05
N TRP A 695 17.94 10.75 -13.92
CA TRP A 695 16.99 11.15 -14.97
C TRP A 695 17.37 10.47 -16.27
N MET A 696 16.40 9.82 -16.91
CA MET A 696 16.59 9.10 -18.15
C MET A 696 15.79 9.75 -19.27
N THR A 697 16.45 9.98 -20.39
CA THR A 697 15.86 10.52 -21.63
C THR A 697 16.27 9.64 -22.81
N ARG A 698 15.45 9.62 -23.86
CA ARG A 698 15.83 8.96 -25.10
C ARG A 698 16.86 9.81 -25.86
N LYS A 699 17.82 9.14 -26.46
CA LYS A 699 18.82 9.80 -27.31
C LYS A 699 18.12 10.46 -28.51
N GLY A 700 18.32 11.78 -28.65
CA GLY A 700 17.68 12.58 -29.71
C GLY A 700 16.40 13.29 -29.31
N GLU A 701 15.98 13.20 -28.05
CA GLU A 701 14.83 13.93 -27.48
C GLU A 701 15.27 14.98 -26.44
N GLU A 702 16.49 15.55 -26.59
CA GLU A 702 17.06 16.56 -25.69
C GLU A 702 16.36 17.92 -25.74
#